data_48c780475de465749dcb94fcefc339d5
#
_entry.id   48c780475de465749dcb94fcefc339d5
#
_cell.length_a   1.000
_cell.length_b   1.000
_cell.length_c   1.000
_cell.angle_alpha   90.00
_cell.angle_beta   90.00
_cell.angle_gamma   90.00
#
_symmetry.space_group_name_H-M   'P 1'
#
loop_
_entity.id
_entity.type
_entity.pdbx_description
1 polymer ?
#
loop_
_entity_poly.entity_id
_entity_poly.type
_entity_poly.pdbx_seq_one_letter_code
_entity_poly.pdbx_strand_id
1 'polypeptide(L)'
;MSKQIIVNKLIDEIENLSATNLELIGNIFLENITGKIFQHHGTNRNGRPVGHTVDSLSTDSVYIAEYSTEEDYFFGKTSFKKIENDITHAKTFIGTGELVKIFLICNQLEKTTFRENFYESDLFKNNQKIIEIWGAGDLADKIFDISITNTAFKNKISAYLPDFYREIESYADYGDTPYELDDNYIRNQDFINDIDSIICQKHICVITGISGSGKTQLAMDYFQQKKKIYEDYIWFDGSELTETSNLRDVKKERLGQPVNLIGSFCSYKTLLVIDNLNFKVTERLFEDCAKGFDLGSTIIITSQIKSEINNYVMPDYSPKTLLQMLGTSSDLAKEFIQKIKLPVVLTTIKTSSHNKKDEIEILINEIIEEPSSASDINAKNVLKKVLNKLDDKDALIRLCNTGIKKWDVTLLQKYIKLQKYKNLETLSLIKINTITKVVQIHDFIFECMQSENEINTFMNFLSKEIESQKGIVTDSLLRQIHLCYPQIEEYCLSQKELKNSWLTYGFLQVESEQKEKIASRLWDKKLTDVTTLEEIRSLVDAKETKIFCTEDSDGERKKLLGELLEALNHFSKHNEISLILLHHIGKCYRRLKQFKESIYYLSRAISIDEKFYPSYLQIAKCSIQDSEKSFLEQGSKAMKYILADIFARKLLPFRISLSVISDLRSFPIIYEAFGEGEIVYLKQILSMASFEGLQQYYEAFGAFISMFSWRFPDICKSLFEENRKLLVLLPELQERKQWVNICDTLTNAYTRYKSEKFGKKIKEIIIQYCEKISKDSPKKEYDIKTVAKALFYIERYEESILLVDNFHKPSHFMLRWKAYSELRLSKEECVITAEKVVLLNERDPKAERYLSSNYELLSDCYQLKNDKEKCLEYLDKAISICSNAKYKKQLEEKRLKFQ
;
A
#
# COMPACT_ATOMS: atom_id res chain seq x y z
N MET A 1 -1.46 -2.12 -0.52
CA MET A 1 -0.96 -2.33 -1.91
C MET A 1 -2.17 -2.38 -2.83
N SER A 2 -2.16 -1.78 -4.02
CA SER A 2 -3.34 -1.87 -4.89
C SER A 2 -3.51 -3.29 -5.44
N LYS A 3 -4.76 -3.71 -5.72
CA LYS A 3 -5.07 -4.98 -6.39
C LYS A 3 -4.16 -5.19 -7.60
N GLN A 4 -3.99 -4.14 -8.42
CA GLN A 4 -3.21 -4.22 -9.67
C GLN A 4 -1.73 -4.57 -9.43
N ILE A 5 -1.13 -4.08 -8.35
CA ILE A 5 0.27 -4.41 -8.03
C ILE A 5 0.40 -5.89 -7.65
N ILE A 6 -0.57 -6.42 -6.88
CA ILE A 6 -0.57 -7.84 -6.51
C ILE A 6 -0.83 -8.71 -7.73
N VAL A 7 -1.80 -8.32 -8.56
CA VAL A 7 -2.13 -9.05 -9.80
C VAL A 7 -0.93 -9.05 -10.76
N ASN A 8 -0.23 -7.93 -10.93
CA ASN A 8 0.98 -7.90 -11.77
C ASN A 8 2.09 -8.83 -11.26
N LYS A 9 2.28 -8.90 -9.93
CA LYS A 9 3.23 -9.85 -9.34
C LYS A 9 2.78 -11.29 -9.50
N LEU A 10 1.47 -11.53 -9.40
CA LEU A 10 0.89 -12.85 -9.64
C LEU A 10 1.06 -13.26 -11.10
N ILE A 11 0.92 -12.35 -12.06
CA ILE A 11 1.23 -12.61 -13.47
C ILE A 11 2.68 -13.07 -13.61
N ASP A 12 3.64 -12.30 -13.06
CA ASP A 12 5.06 -12.68 -13.09
C ASP A 12 5.30 -14.07 -12.47
N GLU A 13 4.56 -14.42 -11.42
CA GLU A 13 4.69 -15.74 -10.76
C GLU A 13 4.06 -16.85 -11.60
N ILE A 14 2.93 -16.60 -12.25
CA ILE A 14 2.26 -17.54 -13.17
C ILE A 14 3.14 -17.79 -14.40
N GLU A 15 3.72 -16.75 -15.01
CA GLU A 15 4.60 -16.90 -16.18
C GLU A 15 5.81 -17.79 -15.90
N ASN A 16 6.25 -17.87 -14.64
CA ASN A 16 7.37 -18.70 -14.22
C ASN A 16 6.98 -20.11 -13.73
N LEU A 17 5.71 -20.52 -13.85
CA LEU A 17 5.29 -21.86 -13.47
C LEU A 17 5.86 -22.91 -14.41
N SER A 18 6.23 -24.06 -13.85
CA SER A 18 6.47 -25.27 -14.66
C SER A 18 5.14 -25.80 -15.21
N ALA A 19 5.19 -26.54 -16.31
CA ALA A 19 4.00 -27.19 -16.89
C ALA A 19 3.19 -27.96 -15.84
N THR A 20 3.84 -28.78 -15.03
CA THR A 20 3.19 -29.55 -13.96
C THR A 20 2.50 -28.66 -12.92
N ASN A 21 3.12 -27.56 -12.51
CA ASN A 21 2.52 -26.65 -11.53
C ASN A 21 1.36 -25.86 -12.14
N LEU A 22 1.44 -25.49 -13.41
CA LEU A 22 0.34 -24.85 -14.13
C LEU A 22 -0.88 -25.77 -14.19
N GLU A 23 -0.69 -27.05 -14.53
CA GLU A 23 -1.75 -28.06 -14.55
C GLU A 23 -2.40 -28.23 -13.17
N LEU A 24 -1.60 -28.32 -12.09
CA LEU A 24 -2.10 -28.48 -10.73
C LEU A 24 -2.90 -27.27 -10.27
N ILE A 25 -2.40 -26.05 -10.50
CA ILE A 25 -3.11 -24.81 -10.18
C ILE A 25 -4.36 -24.68 -11.02
N GLY A 26 -4.26 -24.97 -12.31
CA GLY A 26 -5.40 -24.93 -13.24
C GLY A 26 -6.51 -25.88 -12.81
N ASN A 27 -6.17 -27.11 -12.37
CA ASN A 27 -7.17 -28.05 -11.84
C ASN A 27 -7.83 -27.52 -10.57
N ILE A 28 -7.05 -27.00 -9.59
CA ILE A 28 -7.61 -26.40 -8.38
C ILE A 28 -8.54 -25.24 -8.72
N PHE A 29 -8.15 -24.41 -9.69
CA PHE A 29 -8.94 -23.29 -10.16
C PHE A 29 -10.23 -23.75 -10.87
N LEU A 30 -10.14 -24.72 -11.79
CA LEU A 30 -11.29 -25.28 -12.50
C LEU A 30 -12.26 -25.99 -11.55
N GLU A 31 -11.76 -26.72 -10.54
CA GLU A 31 -12.59 -27.30 -9.49
C GLU A 31 -13.41 -26.25 -8.76
N ASN A 32 -12.82 -25.09 -8.48
CA ASN A 32 -13.49 -24.01 -7.79
C ASN A 32 -14.60 -23.37 -8.63
N ILE A 33 -14.35 -23.11 -9.92
CA ILE A 33 -15.33 -22.42 -10.79
C ILE A 33 -16.42 -23.34 -11.35
N THR A 34 -16.12 -24.63 -11.56
CA THR A 34 -17.07 -25.58 -12.15
C THR A 34 -17.79 -26.41 -11.09
N GLY A 35 -17.25 -26.49 -9.87
CA GLY A 35 -17.72 -27.40 -8.83
C GLY A 35 -17.48 -28.90 -9.13
N LYS A 36 -16.63 -29.22 -10.11
CA LYS A 36 -16.30 -30.59 -10.54
C LYS A 36 -14.86 -30.92 -10.22
N ILE A 37 -14.58 -32.16 -9.88
CA ILE A 37 -13.21 -32.64 -9.64
C ILE A 37 -12.56 -32.94 -11.00
N PHE A 38 -11.35 -32.44 -11.19
CA PHE A 38 -10.53 -32.70 -12.37
C PHE A 38 -9.47 -33.76 -12.09
N GLN A 39 -9.38 -34.76 -12.97
CA GLN A 39 -8.35 -35.78 -12.93
C GLN A 39 -7.20 -35.38 -13.86
N HIS A 40 -6.00 -35.42 -13.34
CA HIS A 40 -4.79 -35.15 -14.06
C HIS A 40 -4.35 -36.36 -14.87
N HIS A 41 -4.21 -36.22 -16.13
CA HIS A 41 -3.84 -37.28 -17.09
C HIS A 41 -2.53 -37.00 -17.82
N GLY A 42 -2.05 -35.73 -17.85
CA GLY A 42 -0.92 -35.28 -18.67
C GLY A 42 0.46 -35.80 -18.23
N THR A 43 0.63 -36.31 -17.00
CA THR A 43 1.92 -36.79 -16.50
C THR A 43 1.80 -38.14 -15.76
N ASN A 44 2.85 -39.00 -15.90
CA ASN A 44 2.95 -40.22 -15.11
C ASN A 44 3.48 -39.97 -13.70
N ARG A 45 3.52 -41.05 -12.85
CA ARG A 45 4.03 -40.96 -11.44
C ARG A 45 5.43 -40.36 -11.29
N ASN A 46 6.21 -40.28 -12.34
CA ASN A 46 7.58 -39.71 -12.34
C ASN A 46 7.62 -38.31 -12.97
N GLY A 47 6.46 -37.65 -13.17
CA GLY A 47 6.36 -36.30 -13.73
C GLY A 47 6.73 -36.20 -15.23
N ARG A 48 6.69 -37.30 -15.96
CA ARG A 48 6.95 -37.29 -17.42
C ARG A 48 5.63 -37.20 -18.19
N PRO A 49 5.57 -36.34 -19.23
CA PRO A 49 4.38 -36.24 -20.09
C PRO A 49 3.98 -37.62 -20.66
N VAL A 50 2.70 -37.92 -20.60
CA VAL A 50 2.11 -39.12 -21.21
C VAL A 50 1.50 -38.69 -22.54
N GLY A 51 2.10 -39.07 -23.66
CA GLY A 51 1.59 -38.75 -24.97
C GLY A 51 0.21 -39.38 -25.24
N HIS A 52 -0.61 -38.68 -26.01
CA HIS A 52 -1.95 -39.11 -26.46
C HIS A 52 -3.06 -39.08 -25.37
N THR A 53 -2.91 -38.33 -24.29
CA THR A 53 -3.97 -38.08 -23.32
C THR A 53 -4.17 -36.55 -23.14
N VAL A 54 -5.42 -36.11 -22.94
CA VAL A 54 -5.69 -34.73 -22.50
C VAL A 54 -5.01 -34.46 -21.15
N ASP A 55 -4.62 -33.22 -20.88
CA ASP A 55 -3.93 -32.90 -19.65
C ASP A 55 -4.83 -33.12 -18.43
N SER A 56 -6.09 -32.70 -18.51
CA SER A 56 -7.06 -32.92 -17.42
C SER A 56 -8.49 -33.10 -17.94
N LEU A 57 -9.24 -33.93 -17.24
CA LEU A 57 -10.63 -34.28 -17.54
C LEU A 57 -11.46 -34.21 -16.26
N SER A 58 -12.64 -33.60 -16.30
CA SER A 58 -13.60 -33.69 -15.19
C SER A 58 -14.11 -35.11 -14.99
N THR A 59 -14.42 -35.46 -13.72
CA THR A 59 -14.89 -36.83 -13.37
C THR A 59 -16.16 -37.28 -14.09
N ASP A 60 -16.96 -36.34 -14.57
CA ASP A 60 -18.17 -36.63 -15.39
C ASP A 60 -17.90 -36.52 -16.91
N SER A 61 -16.65 -36.28 -17.30
CA SER A 61 -16.21 -36.17 -18.69
C SER A 61 -16.86 -35.03 -19.51
N VAL A 62 -17.36 -34.02 -18.84
CA VAL A 62 -18.09 -32.88 -19.44
C VAL A 62 -17.15 -31.70 -19.74
N TYR A 63 -16.06 -31.58 -18.97
CA TYR A 63 -15.05 -30.53 -19.10
C TYR A 63 -13.70 -31.12 -19.40
N ILE A 64 -12.99 -30.55 -20.36
CA ILE A 64 -11.61 -30.90 -20.71
C ILE A 64 -10.73 -29.65 -20.50
N ALA A 65 -9.51 -29.84 -20.01
CA ALA A 65 -8.51 -28.77 -19.93
C ALA A 65 -7.21 -29.21 -20.61
N GLU A 66 -6.64 -28.27 -21.36
CA GLU A 66 -5.31 -28.37 -21.97
C GLU A 66 -4.48 -27.20 -21.46
N TYR A 67 -3.23 -27.47 -21.05
CA TYR A 67 -2.33 -26.51 -20.45
C TYR A 67 -1.09 -26.32 -21.30
N SER A 68 -0.62 -25.08 -21.42
CA SER A 68 0.60 -24.76 -22.18
C SER A 68 1.50 -23.78 -21.43
N THR A 69 2.78 -24.02 -21.51
CA THR A 69 3.83 -23.10 -21.06
C THR A 69 4.69 -22.60 -22.23
N GLU A 70 4.23 -22.78 -23.46
CA GLU A 70 4.94 -22.38 -24.66
C GLU A 70 4.93 -20.85 -24.79
N GLU A 71 6.11 -20.23 -24.91
CA GLU A 71 6.27 -18.76 -25.00
C GLU A 71 5.57 -18.14 -26.23
N ASP A 72 5.36 -18.93 -27.28
CA ASP A 72 4.73 -18.50 -28.53
C ASP A 72 3.24 -18.88 -28.65
N TYR A 73 2.63 -19.38 -27.59
CA TYR A 73 1.22 -19.81 -27.58
C TYR A 73 0.27 -18.71 -28.07
N PHE A 74 0.54 -17.46 -27.67
CA PHE A 74 -0.23 -16.28 -28.04
C PHE A 74 0.45 -15.41 -29.14
N PHE A 75 1.35 -15.99 -29.94
CA PHE A 75 2.14 -15.23 -30.91
C PHE A 75 1.55 -15.16 -32.32
N GLY A 76 0.51 -15.90 -32.62
CA GLY A 76 -0.01 -16.03 -33.99
C GLY A 76 -0.58 -14.73 -34.58
N LYS A 77 -0.01 -14.25 -35.71
CA LYS A 77 -0.66 -13.21 -36.53
C LYS A 77 -1.63 -13.80 -37.54
N THR A 78 -1.36 -15.01 -38.02
CA THR A 78 -2.11 -15.66 -39.13
C THR A 78 -2.31 -17.16 -38.95
N SER A 79 -1.65 -17.83 -38.02
CA SER A 79 -1.86 -19.23 -37.73
C SER A 79 -1.84 -19.48 -36.22
N PHE A 80 -2.89 -20.07 -35.71
CA PHE A 80 -3.04 -20.45 -34.30
C PHE A 80 -2.87 -21.96 -34.16
N LYS A 81 -1.80 -22.48 -34.78
CA LYS A 81 -1.62 -23.93 -34.98
C LYS A 81 -1.59 -24.73 -33.67
N LYS A 82 -0.98 -24.19 -32.60
CA LYS A 82 -0.94 -24.89 -31.32
C LYS A 82 -2.33 -24.94 -30.70
N ILE A 83 -3.03 -23.82 -30.65
CA ILE A 83 -4.41 -23.73 -30.15
C ILE A 83 -5.34 -24.66 -30.96
N GLU A 84 -5.20 -24.69 -32.29
CA GLU A 84 -5.95 -25.58 -33.16
C GLU A 84 -5.68 -27.08 -32.88
N ASN A 85 -4.41 -27.41 -32.64
CA ASN A 85 -4.02 -28.77 -32.25
C ASN A 85 -4.64 -29.15 -30.90
N ASP A 86 -4.58 -28.30 -29.89
CA ASP A 86 -5.12 -28.53 -28.55
C ASP A 86 -6.65 -28.69 -28.60
N ILE A 87 -7.36 -27.87 -29.37
CA ILE A 87 -8.81 -28.01 -29.61
C ILE A 87 -9.12 -29.34 -30.31
N THR A 88 -8.34 -29.67 -31.33
CA THR A 88 -8.53 -30.93 -32.09
C THR A 88 -8.25 -32.13 -31.21
N HIS A 89 -7.18 -32.09 -30.44
CA HIS A 89 -6.81 -33.11 -29.47
C HIS A 89 -7.90 -33.29 -28.40
N ALA A 90 -8.33 -32.23 -27.75
CA ALA A 90 -9.41 -32.30 -26.77
C ALA A 90 -10.71 -32.94 -27.38
N LYS A 91 -11.05 -32.60 -28.61
CA LYS A 91 -12.21 -33.15 -29.29
C LYS A 91 -12.13 -34.67 -29.54
N THR A 92 -10.94 -35.28 -29.62
CA THR A 92 -10.80 -36.73 -29.78
C THR A 92 -11.19 -37.54 -28.55
N PHE A 93 -11.21 -36.87 -27.36
CA PHE A 93 -11.58 -37.51 -26.09
C PHE A 93 -13.06 -37.34 -25.73
N ILE A 94 -13.84 -36.70 -26.59
CA ILE A 94 -15.28 -36.57 -26.37
C ILE A 94 -15.91 -37.97 -26.55
N GLY A 95 -16.35 -38.57 -25.43
CA GLY A 95 -17.15 -39.78 -25.46
C GLY A 95 -18.58 -39.51 -25.93
N THR A 96 -19.50 -40.42 -25.72
CA THR A 96 -20.92 -40.26 -26.07
C THR A 96 -21.69 -39.25 -25.23
N GLY A 97 -21.00 -38.52 -24.32
CA GLY A 97 -21.56 -37.45 -23.48
C GLY A 97 -21.50 -36.08 -24.15
N GLU A 98 -22.38 -35.17 -23.74
CA GLU A 98 -22.36 -33.78 -24.21
C GLU A 98 -21.15 -33.01 -23.59
N LEU A 99 -20.17 -32.67 -24.41
CA LEU A 99 -19.08 -31.76 -24.01
C LEU A 99 -19.64 -30.35 -23.77
N VAL A 100 -19.40 -29.80 -22.58
CA VAL A 100 -19.83 -28.45 -22.25
C VAL A 100 -18.73 -27.45 -22.60
N LYS A 101 -17.45 -27.68 -22.17
CA LYS A 101 -16.34 -26.75 -22.38
C LYS A 101 -14.98 -27.44 -22.52
N ILE A 102 -14.14 -26.83 -23.34
CA ILE A 102 -12.69 -27.07 -23.40
C ILE A 102 -12.03 -25.82 -22.84
N PHE A 103 -11.25 -25.95 -21.79
CA PHE A 103 -10.46 -24.88 -21.20
C PHE A 103 -9.03 -24.95 -21.76
N LEU A 104 -8.59 -23.86 -22.37
CA LEU A 104 -7.23 -23.69 -22.88
C LEU A 104 -6.52 -22.70 -21.99
N ILE A 105 -5.54 -23.18 -21.23
CA ILE A 105 -4.90 -22.39 -20.18
C ILE A 105 -3.41 -22.28 -20.47
N CYS A 106 -2.91 -21.04 -20.60
CA CYS A 106 -1.50 -20.78 -20.83
C CYS A 106 -0.94 -19.83 -19.77
N ASN A 107 0.29 -20.10 -19.32
CA ASN A 107 0.98 -19.22 -18.36
C ASN A 107 1.57 -17.96 -18.99
N GLN A 108 1.39 -17.72 -20.28
CA GLN A 108 1.88 -16.53 -20.97
C GLN A 108 0.81 -15.45 -21.05
N LEU A 109 1.26 -14.17 -21.10
CA LEU A 109 0.36 -13.04 -21.32
C LEU A 109 -0.16 -13.01 -22.76
N GLU A 110 -1.47 -12.82 -22.91
CA GLU A 110 -2.07 -12.52 -24.19
C GLU A 110 -1.67 -11.13 -24.70
N LYS A 111 -1.11 -11.07 -25.90
CA LYS A 111 -0.83 -9.80 -26.58
C LYS A 111 -2.09 -9.21 -27.20
N THR A 112 -2.21 -7.90 -27.21
CA THR A 112 -3.34 -7.19 -27.84
C THR A 112 -3.55 -7.63 -29.29
N THR A 113 -2.45 -7.77 -30.04
CA THR A 113 -2.47 -8.24 -31.45
C THR A 113 -2.95 -9.67 -31.62
N PHE A 114 -2.71 -10.54 -30.60
CA PHE A 114 -3.26 -11.89 -30.60
C PHE A 114 -4.78 -11.84 -30.41
N ARG A 115 -5.26 -11.10 -29.40
CA ARG A 115 -6.70 -10.97 -29.13
C ARG A 115 -7.46 -10.47 -30.36
N GLU A 116 -7.00 -9.40 -30.99
CA GLU A 116 -7.62 -8.83 -32.19
C GLU A 116 -7.74 -9.86 -33.32
N ASN A 117 -6.68 -10.64 -33.57
CA ASN A 117 -6.66 -11.59 -34.68
C ASN A 117 -7.37 -12.92 -34.35
N PHE A 118 -7.21 -13.42 -33.12
CA PHE A 118 -7.75 -14.73 -32.73
C PHE A 118 -9.28 -14.68 -32.61
N TYR A 119 -9.84 -13.69 -31.94
CA TYR A 119 -11.29 -13.60 -31.75
C TYR A 119 -12.06 -13.32 -33.07
N GLU A 120 -11.38 -12.77 -34.08
CA GLU A 120 -11.92 -12.58 -35.42
C GLU A 120 -11.69 -13.80 -36.34
N SER A 121 -10.88 -14.77 -35.95
CA SER A 121 -10.53 -15.94 -36.74
C SER A 121 -11.69 -16.93 -36.90
N ASP A 122 -11.70 -17.68 -38.01
CA ASP A 122 -12.66 -18.78 -38.22
C ASP A 122 -12.47 -19.87 -37.15
N LEU A 123 -11.25 -20.10 -36.69
CA LEU A 123 -10.96 -21.06 -35.63
C LEU A 123 -11.75 -20.74 -34.36
N PHE A 124 -11.73 -19.49 -33.92
CA PHE A 124 -12.48 -19.07 -32.75
C PHE A 124 -14.00 -19.10 -33.01
N LYS A 125 -14.49 -18.50 -34.10
CA LYS A 125 -15.90 -18.40 -34.42
C LYS A 125 -16.57 -19.77 -34.51
N ASN A 126 -15.85 -20.79 -35.06
CA ASN A 126 -16.37 -22.17 -35.17
C ASN A 126 -16.38 -22.90 -33.81
N ASN A 127 -15.62 -22.47 -32.83
CA ASN A 127 -15.45 -23.15 -31.54
C ASN A 127 -15.93 -22.33 -30.35
N GLN A 128 -16.32 -21.05 -30.49
CA GLN A 128 -16.62 -20.09 -29.43
C GLN A 128 -17.62 -20.59 -28.36
N LYS A 129 -18.49 -21.52 -28.69
CA LYS A 129 -19.46 -22.08 -27.74
C LYS A 129 -18.86 -23.09 -26.77
N ILE A 130 -17.78 -23.77 -27.20
CA ILE A 130 -17.19 -24.90 -26.48
C ILE A 130 -15.82 -24.58 -25.92
N ILE A 131 -15.11 -23.54 -26.37
CA ILE A 131 -13.79 -23.16 -25.85
C ILE A 131 -13.87 -21.98 -24.93
N GLU A 132 -12.98 -22.00 -23.96
CA GLU A 132 -12.67 -20.85 -23.10
C GLU A 132 -11.15 -20.82 -22.96
N ILE A 133 -10.54 -19.64 -23.25
CA ILE A 133 -9.09 -19.47 -23.29
C ILE A 133 -8.67 -18.43 -22.27
N TRP A 134 -7.64 -18.74 -21.48
CA TRP A 134 -7.11 -17.87 -20.43
C TRP A 134 -5.59 -17.82 -20.48
N GLY A 135 -5.06 -16.61 -20.59
CA GLY A 135 -3.66 -16.31 -20.38
C GLY A 135 -3.35 -16.00 -18.92
N ALA A 136 -2.07 -15.70 -18.65
CA ALA A 136 -1.58 -15.36 -17.30
C ALA A 136 -2.35 -14.20 -16.67
N GLY A 137 -2.72 -13.17 -17.44
CA GLY A 137 -3.47 -12.03 -16.95
C GLY A 137 -4.88 -12.38 -16.47
N ASP A 138 -5.65 -13.09 -17.29
CA ASP A 138 -7.02 -13.51 -16.94
C ASP A 138 -7.01 -14.47 -15.75
N LEU A 139 -6.02 -15.38 -15.70
CA LEU A 139 -5.83 -16.30 -14.58
C LEU A 139 -5.51 -15.55 -13.29
N ALA A 140 -4.60 -14.58 -13.36
CA ALA A 140 -4.19 -13.80 -12.20
C ALA A 140 -5.35 -13.01 -11.59
N ASP A 141 -6.14 -12.32 -12.40
CA ASP A 141 -7.31 -11.60 -11.94
C ASP A 141 -8.33 -12.53 -11.24
N LYS A 142 -8.64 -13.66 -11.86
CA LYS A 142 -9.60 -14.63 -11.31
C LYS A 142 -9.07 -15.29 -10.04
N ILE A 143 -7.81 -15.71 -10.00
CA ILE A 143 -7.17 -16.30 -8.82
C ILE A 143 -7.16 -15.29 -7.67
N PHE A 144 -6.87 -14.02 -7.94
CA PHE A 144 -6.93 -12.96 -6.93
C PHE A 144 -8.34 -12.86 -6.35
N ASP A 145 -9.36 -12.68 -7.20
CA ASP A 145 -10.75 -12.47 -6.77
C ASP A 145 -11.31 -13.67 -5.97
N ILE A 146 -10.95 -14.90 -6.36
CA ILE A 146 -11.32 -16.09 -5.59
C ILE A 146 -10.58 -16.14 -4.26
N SER A 147 -9.28 -15.80 -4.24
CA SER A 147 -8.44 -15.92 -3.05
C SER A 147 -8.83 -14.97 -1.92
N ILE A 148 -9.38 -13.78 -2.23
CA ILE A 148 -9.85 -12.85 -1.21
C ILE A 148 -11.15 -13.30 -0.53
N THR A 149 -11.91 -14.21 -1.13
CA THR A 149 -13.22 -14.69 -0.63
C THR A 149 -13.20 -16.15 -0.22
N ASN A 150 -12.23 -16.94 -0.70
CA ASN A 150 -12.16 -18.39 -0.47
C ASN A 150 -10.79 -18.80 0.10
N THR A 151 -10.71 -18.84 1.44
CA THR A 151 -9.48 -19.22 2.14
C THR A 151 -9.06 -20.68 1.85
N ALA A 152 -9.99 -21.59 1.62
CA ALA A 152 -9.67 -22.98 1.29
C ALA A 152 -8.98 -23.07 -0.08
N PHE A 153 -9.47 -22.32 -1.06
CA PHE A 153 -8.81 -22.19 -2.36
C PHE A 153 -7.42 -21.54 -2.22
N LYS A 154 -7.32 -20.39 -1.53
CA LYS A 154 -6.06 -19.71 -1.26
C LYS A 154 -5.00 -20.61 -0.65
N ASN A 155 -5.39 -21.41 0.37
CA ASN A 155 -4.47 -22.34 1.02
C ASN A 155 -4.04 -23.50 0.09
N LYS A 156 -4.92 -23.99 -0.81
CA LYS A 156 -4.55 -25.04 -1.78
C LYS A 156 -3.48 -24.55 -2.77
N ILE A 157 -3.56 -23.29 -3.22
CA ILE A 157 -2.60 -22.75 -4.19
C ILE A 157 -1.31 -22.23 -3.56
N SER A 158 -1.25 -22.10 -2.23
CA SER A 158 -0.11 -21.51 -1.52
C SER A 158 1.23 -22.22 -1.78
N ALA A 159 1.20 -23.52 -2.01
CA ALA A 159 2.39 -24.31 -2.31
C ALA A 159 2.97 -24.02 -3.72
N TYR A 160 2.15 -23.55 -4.63
CA TYR A 160 2.48 -23.32 -6.03
C TYR A 160 2.70 -21.85 -6.36
N LEU A 161 2.02 -20.95 -5.62
CA LEU A 161 2.07 -19.48 -5.76
C LEU A 161 2.42 -18.85 -4.39
N PRO A 162 3.61 -19.14 -3.82
CA PRO A 162 3.97 -18.72 -2.48
C PRO A 162 4.17 -17.21 -2.35
N ASP A 163 4.62 -16.52 -3.40
CA ASP A 163 4.80 -15.08 -3.37
C ASP A 163 3.45 -14.36 -3.39
N PHE A 164 2.53 -14.81 -4.24
CA PHE A 164 1.14 -14.34 -4.23
C PHE A 164 0.45 -14.62 -2.90
N TYR A 165 0.58 -15.83 -2.35
CA TYR A 165 -0.02 -16.20 -1.06
C TYR A 165 0.39 -15.23 0.04
N ARG A 166 1.67 -14.86 0.07
CA ARG A 166 2.19 -13.90 1.04
C ARG A 166 1.65 -12.48 0.82
N GLU A 167 1.61 -12.05 -0.43
CA GLU A 167 1.10 -10.72 -0.75
C GLU A 167 -0.39 -10.58 -0.40
N ILE A 168 -1.18 -11.62 -0.67
CA ILE A 168 -2.60 -11.60 -0.36
C ILE A 168 -2.88 -11.75 1.14
N GLU A 169 -2.02 -12.42 1.91
CA GLU A 169 -2.06 -12.43 3.37
C GLU A 169 -1.77 -11.02 3.93
N SER A 170 -0.77 -10.34 3.39
CA SER A 170 -0.42 -8.98 3.80
C SER A 170 -1.42 -7.93 3.31
N TYR A 171 -2.26 -8.26 2.34
CA TYR A 171 -3.35 -7.41 1.87
C TYR A 171 -4.47 -7.26 2.92
N ALA A 172 -4.47 -8.11 3.95
CA ALA A 172 -5.59 -8.34 4.85
C ALA A 172 -5.82 -7.31 5.97
N ASP A 173 -4.97 -6.30 6.20
CA ASP A 173 -4.87 -5.80 7.59
C ASP A 173 -5.37 -4.37 7.88
N TYR A 174 -6.21 -3.70 7.03
CA TYR A 174 -6.38 -2.27 7.28
C TYR A 174 -7.77 -1.70 7.03
N GLY A 175 -8.38 -1.22 8.10
CA GLY A 175 -9.60 -0.43 8.10
C GLY A 175 -9.34 1.05 8.44
N ASP A 176 -10.41 1.81 8.56
CA ASP A 176 -10.38 3.17 9.09
C ASP A 176 -9.94 3.14 10.55
N THR A 177 -9.18 4.14 10.99
CA THR A 177 -8.88 4.30 12.42
C THR A 177 -10.12 4.86 13.12
N PRO A 178 -10.65 4.20 14.17
CA PRO A 178 -11.79 4.72 14.90
C PRO A 178 -11.41 6.04 15.58
N TYR A 179 -12.36 6.96 15.61
CA TYR A 179 -12.21 8.22 16.35
C TYR A 179 -12.19 7.96 17.85
N GLU A 180 -11.66 8.89 18.62
CA GLU A 180 -11.74 8.84 20.09
C GLU A 180 -13.20 9.02 20.56
N LEU A 181 -13.51 8.49 21.74
CA LEU A 181 -14.80 8.73 22.38
C LEU A 181 -14.96 10.24 22.63
N ASP A 182 -16.18 10.72 22.45
CA ASP A 182 -16.53 12.10 22.76
C ASP A 182 -16.36 12.40 24.26
N ASP A 183 -15.77 13.53 24.62
CA ASP A 183 -15.55 13.94 26.00
C ASP A 183 -16.85 14.01 26.81
N ASN A 184 -17.97 14.24 26.15
CA ASN A 184 -19.29 14.24 26.76
C ASN A 184 -19.99 12.87 26.75
N TYR A 185 -19.34 11.84 26.23
CA TYR A 185 -19.90 10.49 26.21
C TYR A 185 -19.96 9.92 27.64
N ILE A 186 -21.11 9.40 28.02
CA ILE A 186 -21.32 8.78 29.33
C ILE A 186 -21.45 7.27 29.10
N ARG A 187 -20.47 6.53 29.62
CA ARG A 187 -20.44 5.07 29.50
C ARG A 187 -21.65 4.44 30.20
N ASN A 188 -22.24 3.47 29.53
CA ASN A 188 -23.29 2.61 30.09
C ASN A 188 -22.88 1.14 29.94
N GLN A 189 -22.50 0.52 31.08
CA GLN A 189 -22.01 -0.86 31.06
C GLN A 189 -23.12 -1.85 30.70
N ASP A 190 -24.39 -1.57 31.01
CA ASP A 190 -25.51 -2.45 30.66
C ASP A 190 -25.64 -2.60 29.15
N PHE A 191 -25.45 -1.48 28.38
CA PHE A 191 -25.49 -1.53 26.92
C PHE A 191 -24.36 -2.39 26.35
N ILE A 192 -23.18 -2.32 26.94
CA ILE A 192 -22.03 -3.16 26.54
C ILE A 192 -22.32 -4.64 26.83
N ASN A 193 -22.89 -4.96 28.01
CA ASN A 193 -23.22 -6.31 28.37
C ASN A 193 -24.33 -6.92 27.48
N ASP A 194 -25.29 -6.11 27.06
CA ASP A 194 -26.34 -6.52 26.11
C ASP A 194 -25.74 -6.90 24.77
N ILE A 195 -24.85 -6.05 24.23
CA ILE A 195 -24.13 -6.31 22.97
C ILE A 195 -23.30 -7.60 23.10
N ASP A 196 -22.55 -7.77 24.19
CA ASP A 196 -21.78 -8.99 24.45
C ASP A 196 -22.66 -10.23 24.41
N SER A 197 -23.84 -10.19 25.02
CA SER A 197 -24.78 -11.30 25.06
C SER A 197 -25.25 -11.70 23.64
N ILE A 198 -25.49 -10.72 22.78
CA ILE A 198 -25.88 -10.97 21.38
C ILE A 198 -24.69 -11.55 20.60
N ILE A 199 -23.51 -10.96 20.73
CA ILE A 199 -22.30 -11.38 20.02
C ILE A 199 -21.89 -12.81 20.40
N CYS A 200 -21.92 -13.16 21.68
CA CYS A 200 -21.59 -14.51 22.14
C CYS A 200 -22.49 -15.61 21.56
N GLN A 201 -23.72 -15.28 21.20
CA GLN A 201 -24.66 -16.24 20.62
C GLN A 201 -24.68 -16.26 19.08
N LYS A 202 -24.45 -15.13 18.46
CA LYS A 202 -24.77 -14.90 17.05
C LYS A 202 -23.60 -14.33 16.21
N HIS A 203 -22.50 -13.97 16.82
CA HIS A 203 -21.32 -13.36 16.17
C HIS A 203 -21.56 -12.02 15.45
N ILE A 204 -22.81 -11.59 15.33
CA ILE A 204 -23.21 -10.34 14.68
C ILE A 204 -24.14 -9.58 15.59
N CYS A 205 -23.91 -8.28 15.73
CA CYS A 205 -24.82 -7.35 16.41
C CYS A 205 -25.05 -6.12 15.54
N VAL A 206 -26.32 -5.81 15.21
CA VAL A 206 -26.71 -4.61 14.47
C VAL A 206 -27.31 -3.59 15.44
N ILE A 207 -26.55 -2.57 15.79
CA ILE A 207 -26.96 -1.47 16.67
C ILE A 207 -27.79 -0.49 15.84
N THR A 208 -29.10 -0.39 16.13
CA THR A 208 -30.01 0.46 15.38
C THR A 208 -30.62 1.57 16.23
N GLY A 209 -30.94 2.67 15.60
CA GLY A 209 -31.55 3.84 16.22
C GLY A 209 -31.44 5.07 15.33
N ILE A 210 -32.13 6.14 15.70
CA ILE A 210 -32.13 7.39 14.96
C ILE A 210 -30.73 8.04 14.94
N SER A 211 -30.46 8.92 13.98
CA SER A 211 -29.20 9.67 13.91
C SER A 211 -29.01 10.51 15.20
N GLY A 212 -27.78 10.53 15.72
CA GLY A 212 -27.47 11.25 16.96
C GLY A 212 -27.84 10.53 18.27
N SER A 213 -28.35 9.27 18.23
CA SER A 213 -28.67 8.50 19.45
C SER A 213 -27.45 7.92 20.18
N GLY A 214 -26.25 8.03 19.60
CA GLY A 214 -25.01 7.54 20.23
C GLY A 214 -24.54 6.17 19.76
N LYS A 215 -25.10 5.58 18.71
CA LYS A 215 -24.74 4.26 18.16
C LYS A 215 -23.24 4.11 17.89
N THR A 216 -22.66 5.03 17.16
CA THR A 216 -21.22 5.04 16.84
C THR A 216 -20.38 5.13 18.12
N GLN A 217 -20.79 5.95 19.10
CA GLN A 217 -20.09 6.07 20.38
C GLN A 217 -20.16 4.76 21.18
N LEU A 218 -21.30 4.07 21.16
CA LEU A 218 -21.48 2.78 21.83
C LEU A 218 -20.62 1.68 21.15
N ALA A 219 -20.62 1.64 19.81
CA ALA A 219 -19.76 0.72 19.06
C ALA A 219 -18.27 0.97 19.36
N MET A 220 -17.88 2.23 19.50
CA MET A 220 -16.53 2.67 19.82
C MET A 220 -16.13 2.32 21.26
N ASP A 221 -17.03 2.48 22.23
CA ASP A 221 -16.82 2.08 23.61
C ASP A 221 -16.65 0.55 23.71
N TYR A 222 -17.50 -0.20 23.01
CA TYR A 222 -17.36 -1.65 22.90
C TYR A 222 -16.00 -2.04 22.29
N PHE A 223 -15.64 -1.42 21.18
CA PHE A 223 -14.35 -1.65 20.53
C PHE A 223 -13.17 -1.38 21.47
N GLN A 224 -13.15 -0.25 22.18
CA GLN A 224 -12.07 0.09 23.10
C GLN A 224 -11.95 -0.92 24.26
N GLN A 225 -13.08 -1.41 24.78
CA GLN A 225 -13.08 -2.37 25.89
C GLN A 225 -12.67 -3.78 25.44
N LYS A 226 -13.05 -4.20 24.25
CA LYS A 226 -12.97 -5.60 23.80
C LYS A 226 -11.88 -5.88 22.80
N LYS A 227 -11.28 -4.88 22.14
CA LYS A 227 -10.26 -5.09 21.10
C LYS A 227 -9.11 -6.02 21.48
N LYS A 228 -8.76 -6.10 22.75
CA LYS A 228 -7.65 -6.93 23.26
C LYS A 228 -7.90 -8.43 23.21
N ILE A 229 -9.16 -8.87 23.08
CA ILE A 229 -9.52 -10.29 22.99
C ILE A 229 -9.56 -10.81 21.55
N TYR A 230 -9.34 -9.92 20.59
CA TYR A 230 -9.24 -10.24 19.17
C TYR A 230 -7.80 -10.15 18.72
N GLU A 231 -7.43 -10.96 17.71
CA GLU A 231 -6.10 -10.96 17.09
C GLU A 231 -5.97 -9.80 16.10
N ASP A 232 -7.09 -9.45 15.45
CA ASP A 232 -7.17 -8.32 14.53
C ASP A 232 -8.46 -7.53 14.73
N TYR A 233 -8.49 -6.29 14.26
CA TYR A 233 -9.66 -5.45 14.31
C TYR A 233 -9.73 -4.51 13.12
N ILE A 234 -10.92 -4.37 12.57
CA ILE A 234 -11.18 -3.54 11.39
C ILE A 234 -12.36 -2.65 11.69
N TRP A 235 -12.20 -1.35 11.40
CA TRP A 235 -13.26 -0.36 11.46
C TRP A 235 -13.39 0.31 10.10
N PHE A 236 -14.60 0.41 9.55
CA PHE A 236 -14.82 1.19 8.36
C PHE A 236 -16.23 1.81 8.28
N ASP A 237 -16.35 2.87 7.48
CA ASP A 237 -17.61 3.56 7.21
C ASP A 237 -18.43 2.78 6.16
N GLY A 238 -19.58 2.25 6.59
CA GLY A 238 -20.49 1.45 5.74
C GLY A 238 -21.35 2.28 4.79
N SER A 239 -21.27 3.61 4.84
CA SER A 239 -22.12 4.49 4.01
C SER A 239 -21.86 4.35 2.50
N GLU A 240 -20.71 3.81 2.10
CA GLU A 240 -20.34 3.57 0.70
C GLU A 240 -20.86 2.22 0.17
N LEU A 241 -21.33 1.33 1.05
CA LEU A 241 -21.93 0.07 0.65
C LEU A 241 -23.37 0.27 0.17
N THR A 242 -23.83 -0.67 -0.67
CA THR A 242 -25.20 -0.75 -1.19
C THR A 242 -25.84 -2.09 -0.83
N GLU A 243 -27.15 -2.24 -0.99
CA GLU A 243 -27.86 -3.50 -0.74
C GLU A 243 -27.32 -4.70 -1.55
N THR A 244 -26.66 -4.44 -2.67
CA THR A 244 -26.05 -5.47 -3.52
C THR A 244 -24.60 -5.72 -3.18
N SER A 245 -23.98 -4.91 -2.31
CA SER A 245 -22.58 -5.07 -1.93
C SER A 245 -22.38 -6.31 -1.07
N ASN A 246 -21.18 -6.87 -1.19
CA ASN A 246 -20.65 -7.91 -0.32
C ASN A 246 -19.41 -7.33 0.41
N LEU A 247 -19.02 -7.88 1.55
CA LEU A 247 -17.83 -7.42 2.26
C LEU A 247 -16.53 -7.55 1.45
N ARG A 248 -16.49 -8.44 0.46
CA ARG A 248 -15.38 -8.52 -0.50
C ARG A 248 -15.25 -7.28 -1.40
N ASP A 249 -16.33 -6.51 -1.57
CA ASP A 249 -16.34 -5.31 -2.42
C ASP A 249 -15.77 -4.08 -1.68
N VAL A 250 -15.46 -4.22 -0.39
CA VAL A 250 -14.91 -3.13 0.41
C VAL A 250 -13.50 -2.78 -0.06
N LYS A 251 -13.37 -1.56 -0.57
CA LYS A 251 -12.11 -0.98 -1.03
C LYS A 251 -11.67 0.11 -0.06
N LYS A 252 -11.02 -0.30 1.01
CA LYS A 252 -10.49 0.62 2.02
C LYS A 252 -8.98 0.56 2.05
N GLU A 253 -8.38 1.63 2.53
CA GLU A 253 -6.96 1.72 2.72
C GLU A 253 -6.64 2.13 4.15
N ARG A 254 -5.60 1.53 4.69
CA ARG A 254 -5.01 1.95 5.95
C ARG A 254 -3.54 2.24 5.71
N LEU A 255 -3.09 3.44 6.07
CA LEU A 255 -1.71 3.87 5.88
C LEU A 255 -1.24 3.72 4.41
N GLY A 256 -2.15 3.96 3.45
CA GLY A 256 -1.86 3.83 2.02
C GLY A 256 -1.87 2.39 1.49
N GLN A 257 -2.39 1.42 2.27
CA GLN A 257 -2.52 0.03 1.85
C GLN A 257 -4.01 -0.36 1.70
N PRO A 258 -4.39 -1.06 0.62
CA PRO A 258 -5.74 -1.56 0.45
C PRO A 258 -6.08 -2.67 1.47
N VAL A 259 -7.34 -2.75 1.88
CA VAL A 259 -7.84 -3.74 2.83
C VAL A 259 -8.38 -4.97 2.10
N ASN A 260 -7.94 -6.15 2.51
CA ASN A 260 -8.65 -7.41 2.25
C ASN A 260 -9.45 -7.81 3.50
N LEU A 261 -10.62 -7.23 3.62
CA LEU A 261 -11.46 -7.39 4.80
C LEU A 261 -11.84 -8.86 5.05
N ILE A 262 -12.29 -9.56 4.02
CA ILE A 262 -12.70 -10.97 4.13
C ILE A 262 -11.49 -11.87 4.42
N GLY A 263 -10.36 -11.59 3.81
CA GLY A 263 -9.12 -12.34 4.07
C GLY A 263 -8.72 -12.28 5.54
N SER A 264 -8.69 -11.09 6.13
CA SER A 264 -8.41 -10.89 7.54
C SER A 264 -9.46 -11.55 8.42
N PHE A 265 -10.74 -11.26 8.17
CA PHE A 265 -11.86 -11.78 8.97
C PHE A 265 -11.90 -13.31 9.03
N CYS A 266 -11.50 -14.00 7.95
CA CYS A 266 -11.47 -15.45 7.86
C CYS A 266 -10.14 -16.10 8.26
N SER A 267 -9.09 -15.33 8.52
CA SER A 267 -7.76 -15.83 8.88
C SER A 267 -7.41 -15.61 10.34
N TYR A 268 -7.99 -14.60 10.97
CA TYR A 268 -7.74 -14.20 12.35
C TYR A 268 -9.06 -14.07 13.11
N LYS A 269 -8.99 -14.19 14.44
CA LYS A 269 -10.12 -13.82 15.30
C LYS A 269 -10.30 -12.31 15.28
N THR A 270 -11.16 -11.82 14.42
CA THR A 270 -11.29 -10.39 14.05
C THR A 270 -12.54 -9.75 14.67
N LEU A 271 -12.38 -8.53 15.20
CA LEU A 271 -13.50 -7.63 15.50
C LEU A 271 -13.70 -6.67 14.31
N LEU A 272 -14.79 -6.85 13.59
CA LEU A 272 -15.17 -5.99 12.47
C LEU A 272 -16.27 -5.02 12.91
N VAL A 273 -16.04 -3.72 12.75
CA VAL A 273 -17.06 -2.69 12.97
C VAL A 273 -17.37 -2.00 11.64
N ILE A 274 -18.64 -2.08 11.24
CA ILE A 274 -19.17 -1.38 10.05
C ILE A 274 -20.05 -0.24 10.58
N ASP A 275 -19.51 0.98 10.53
CA ASP A 275 -20.21 2.15 11.03
C ASP A 275 -21.09 2.80 9.95
N ASN A 276 -22.26 3.28 10.33
CA ASN A 276 -23.14 4.09 9.50
C ASN A 276 -23.68 3.38 8.23
N LEU A 277 -24.08 2.13 8.33
CA LEU A 277 -24.70 1.40 7.21
C LEU A 277 -26.10 1.97 6.91
N ASN A 278 -26.39 2.24 5.61
CA ASN A 278 -27.56 2.97 5.17
C ASN A 278 -28.63 2.13 4.44
N PHE A 279 -28.52 0.80 4.50
CA PHE A 279 -29.49 -0.15 3.95
C PHE A 279 -29.83 -1.27 4.94
N LYS A 280 -30.88 -2.05 4.65
CA LYS A 280 -31.31 -3.18 5.48
C LYS A 280 -30.29 -4.30 5.40
N VAL A 281 -29.75 -4.71 6.56
CA VAL A 281 -28.80 -5.82 6.66
C VAL A 281 -29.47 -7.12 6.24
N THR A 282 -28.83 -7.85 5.32
CA THR A 282 -29.25 -9.17 4.82
C THR A 282 -28.14 -10.19 5.01
N GLU A 283 -28.45 -11.47 4.95
CA GLU A 283 -27.48 -12.57 5.05
C GLU A 283 -26.42 -12.50 3.94
N ARG A 284 -26.78 -11.94 2.79
CA ARG A 284 -25.87 -11.77 1.66
C ARG A 284 -24.59 -11.00 2.03
N LEU A 285 -24.68 -10.02 2.91
CA LEU A 285 -23.52 -9.25 3.36
C LEU A 285 -22.45 -10.14 4.02
N PHE A 286 -22.84 -11.28 4.57
CA PHE A 286 -22.01 -12.19 5.36
C PHE A 286 -21.74 -13.54 4.69
N GLU A 287 -22.11 -13.75 3.45
CA GLU A 287 -22.00 -15.06 2.74
C GLU A 287 -20.58 -15.65 2.85
N ASP A 288 -19.56 -14.80 2.82
CA ASP A 288 -18.16 -15.22 2.85
C ASP A 288 -17.55 -15.23 4.27
N CYS A 289 -18.35 -14.96 5.32
CA CYS A 289 -17.86 -14.80 6.69
C CYS A 289 -17.87 -16.08 7.56
N ALA A 290 -18.45 -17.18 7.09
CA ALA A 290 -18.66 -18.40 7.87
C ALA A 290 -17.40 -18.89 8.60
N LYS A 291 -16.28 -18.98 7.89
CA LYS A 291 -15.00 -19.41 8.46
C LYS A 291 -14.48 -18.45 9.54
N GLY A 292 -14.71 -17.15 9.39
CA GLY A 292 -14.36 -16.17 10.42
C GLY A 292 -15.18 -16.37 11.70
N PHE A 293 -16.47 -16.64 11.57
CA PHE A 293 -17.33 -16.95 12.72
C PHE A 293 -16.87 -18.22 13.46
N ASP A 294 -16.44 -19.25 12.73
CA ASP A 294 -15.86 -20.47 13.31
C ASP A 294 -14.57 -20.19 14.11
N LEU A 295 -13.81 -19.17 13.74
CA LEU A 295 -12.63 -18.68 14.48
C LEU A 295 -12.99 -17.80 15.68
N GLY A 296 -14.26 -17.45 15.86
CA GLY A 296 -14.75 -16.54 16.88
C GLY A 296 -14.65 -15.06 16.51
N SER A 297 -14.52 -14.76 15.22
CA SER A 297 -14.62 -13.40 14.70
C SER A 297 -16.03 -12.86 14.88
N THR A 298 -16.18 -11.55 15.02
CA THR A 298 -17.46 -10.90 15.29
C THR A 298 -17.66 -9.63 14.47
N ILE A 299 -18.91 -9.29 14.19
CA ILE A 299 -19.27 -8.10 13.42
C ILE A 299 -20.22 -7.24 14.25
N ILE A 300 -19.88 -5.95 14.37
CA ILE A 300 -20.78 -4.91 14.88
C ILE A 300 -21.13 -3.98 13.73
N ILE A 301 -22.40 -3.69 13.56
CA ILE A 301 -22.88 -2.76 12.53
C ILE A 301 -23.67 -1.67 13.23
N THR A 302 -23.45 -0.41 12.88
CA THR A 302 -24.35 0.67 13.25
C THR A 302 -25.23 1.08 12.07
N SER A 303 -26.52 1.25 12.27
CA SER A 303 -27.46 1.63 11.22
C SER A 303 -28.61 2.48 11.76
N GLN A 304 -29.21 3.30 10.90
CA GLN A 304 -30.50 3.93 11.18
C GLN A 304 -31.68 3.02 10.81
N ILE A 305 -31.44 2.04 9.97
CA ILE A 305 -32.46 1.14 9.43
C ILE A 305 -32.51 -0.13 10.28
N LYS A 306 -33.70 -0.46 10.78
CA LYS A 306 -33.92 -1.63 11.61
C LYS A 306 -33.60 -2.92 10.82
N SER A 307 -32.76 -3.76 11.41
CA SER A 307 -32.41 -5.06 10.86
C SER A 307 -33.33 -6.16 11.40
N GLU A 308 -33.54 -7.19 10.62
CA GLU A 308 -34.15 -8.45 11.08
C GLU A 308 -33.12 -9.41 11.69
N ILE A 309 -31.84 -9.17 11.40
CA ILE A 309 -30.72 -10.01 11.86
C ILE A 309 -30.11 -9.37 13.11
N ASN A 310 -30.19 -10.07 14.24
CA ASN A 310 -29.49 -9.73 15.49
C ASN A 310 -29.51 -8.25 15.87
N ASN A 311 -30.70 -7.67 15.81
CA ASN A 311 -30.89 -6.23 15.96
C ASN A 311 -30.89 -5.85 17.45
N TYR A 312 -30.02 -4.92 17.81
CA TYR A 312 -30.02 -4.22 19.10
C TYR A 312 -30.53 -2.80 18.90
N VAL A 313 -31.76 -2.56 19.32
CA VAL A 313 -32.33 -1.21 19.24
C VAL A 313 -31.75 -0.37 20.37
N MET A 314 -31.13 0.75 20.03
CA MET A 314 -30.53 1.67 21.00
C MET A 314 -31.57 2.06 22.06
N PRO A 315 -31.38 1.72 23.34
CA PRO A 315 -32.34 2.05 24.36
C PRO A 315 -32.32 3.55 24.70
N ASP A 316 -33.42 4.03 25.27
CA ASP A 316 -33.46 5.35 25.87
C ASP A 316 -32.49 5.42 27.06
N TYR A 317 -31.74 6.52 27.14
CA TYR A 317 -30.91 6.79 28.29
C TYR A 317 -31.77 7.16 29.50
N SER A 318 -31.28 6.84 30.71
CA SER A 318 -31.96 7.22 31.94
C SER A 318 -32.08 8.75 32.06
N PRO A 319 -33.15 9.28 32.69
CA PRO A 319 -33.29 10.72 32.90
C PRO A 319 -32.08 11.35 33.60
N LYS A 320 -31.44 10.62 34.52
CA LYS A 320 -30.21 11.05 35.18
C LYS A 320 -29.06 11.22 34.17
N THR A 321 -28.88 10.26 33.29
CA THR A 321 -27.85 10.31 32.24
C THR A 321 -28.12 11.45 31.26
N LEU A 322 -29.36 11.65 30.83
CA LEU A 322 -29.73 12.75 29.93
C LEU A 322 -29.45 14.14 30.54
N LEU A 323 -29.75 14.31 31.83
CA LEU A 323 -29.43 15.55 32.56
C LEU A 323 -27.92 15.78 32.70
N GLN A 324 -27.14 14.72 32.89
CA GLN A 324 -25.65 14.80 32.87
C GLN A 324 -25.13 15.22 31.49
N MET A 325 -25.71 14.68 30.41
CA MET A 325 -25.37 15.07 29.04
C MET A 325 -25.72 16.52 28.76
N LEU A 326 -26.84 17.01 29.31
CA LEU A 326 -27.27 18.40 29.16
C LEU A 326 -26.46 19.37 30.05
N GLY A 327 -25.91 18.91 31.15
CA GLY A 327 -25.06 19.69 32.07
C GLY A 327 -25.83 20.49 33.14
N THR A 328 -27.15 20.35 33.23
CA THR A 328 -27.99 20.97 34.28
C THR A 328 -29.10 20.02 34.70
N SER A 329 -29.64 20.23 35.94
CA SER A 329 -30.70 19.39 36.51
C SER A 329 -31.89 20.19 37.02
N SER A 330 -32.09 21.42 36.48
CA SER A 330 -33.23 22.27 36.81
C SER A 330 -34.59 21.64 36.40
N ASP A 331 -35.67 22.16 36.94
CA ASP A 331 -37.01 21.66 36.53
C ASP A 331 -37.31 21.89 35.07
N LEU A 332 -36.82 23.03 34.53
CA LEU A 332 -36.90 23.31 33.09
C LEU A 332 -36.11 22.24 32.27
N ALA A 333 -34.92 21.85 32.74
CA ALA A 333 -34.14 20.80 32.09
C ALA A 333 -34.83 19.43 32.18
N LYS A 334 -35.48 19.12 33.27
CA LYS A 334 -36.29 17.89 33.44
C LYS A 334 -37.48 17.84 32.47
N GLU A 335 -38.16 18.96 32.28
CA GLU A 335 -39.24 19.08 31.26
C GLU A 335 -38.68 18.95 29.82
N PHE A 336 -37.55 19.57 29.54
CA PHE A 336 -36.91 19.54 28.24
C PHE A 336 -36.51 18.14 27.81
N ILE A 337 -35.88 17.34 28.69
CA ILE A 337 -35.46 15.96 28.38
C ILE A 337 -36.62 14.99 28.20
N GLN A 338 -37.84 15.31 28.69
CA GLN A 338 -39.03 14.52 28.36
C GLN A 338 -39.42 14.62 26.90
N LYS A 339 -39.16 15.80 26.29
CA LYS A 339 -39.43 16.08 24.87
C LYS A 339 -38.27 15.72 23.95
N ILE A 340 -37.04 16.00 24.39
CA ILE A 340 -35.80 15.78 23.60
C ILE A 340 -34.87 14.85 24.37
N LYS A 341 -34.81 13.60 23.93
CA LYS A 341 -33.96 12.55 24.54
C LYS A 341 -32.66 12.27 23.75
N LEU A 342 -32.38 13.05 22.71
CA LEU A 342 -31.32 12.75 21.76
C LEU A 342 -29.98 13.27 22.27
N PRO A 343 -28.99 12.40 22.55
CA PRO A 343 -27.69 12.78 23.10
C PRO A 343 -27.00 13.92 22.35
N VAL A 344 -26.95 13.85 21.00
CA VAL A 344 -26.28 14.87 20.19
C VAL A 344 -26.88 16.27 20.38
N VAL A 345 -28.19 16.38 20.59
CA VAL A 345 -28.84 17.68 20.82
C VAL A 345 -28.44 18.21 22.21
N LEU A 346 -28.51 17.34 23.23
CA LEU A 346 -28.20 17.70 24.61
C LEU A 346 -26.73 18.12 24.77
N THR A 347 -25.81 17.35 24.20
CA THR A 347 -24.38 17.69 24.24
C THR A 347 -24.06 18.94 23.44
N THR A 348 -24.72 19.18 22.28
CA THR A 348 -24.54 20.41 21.52
C THR A 348 -25.06 21.64 22.27
N ILE A 349 -26.19 21.55 22.97
CA ILE A 349 -26.68 22.62 23.83
C ILE A 349 -25.67 22.95 24.94
N LYS A 350 -25.19 21.91 25.61
CA LYS A 350 -24.18 22.04 26.67
C LYS A 350 -22.92 22.71 26.18
N THR A 351 -22.35 22.25 25.06
CA THR A 351 -21.10 22.79 24.50
C THR A 351 -21.27 24.19 23.92
N SER A 352 -22.41 24.48 23.26
CA SER A 352 -22.72 25.81 22.71
C SER A 352 -22.91 26.86 23.81
N SER A 353 -23.30 26.44 25.00
CA SER A 353 -23.41 27.29 26.19
C SER A 353 -22.14 27.27 27.05
N HIS A 354 -20.98 26.89 26.48
CA HIS A 354 -19.69 26.82 27.19
C HIS A 354 -19.73 26.09 28.54
N ASN A 355 -20.61 25.09 28.66
CA ASN A 355 -20.88 24.32 29.90
C ASN A 355 -21.41 25.16 31.07
N LYS A 356 -21.93 26.39 30.86
CA LYS A 356 -22.48 27.24 31.89
C LYS A 356 -23.96 26.96 32.05
N LYS A 357 -24.38 26.62 33.27
CA LYS A 357 -25.78 26.24 33.57
C LYS A 357 -26.79 27.31 33.21
N ASP A 358 -26.52 28.58 33.56
CA ASP A 358 -27.40 29.69 33.29
C ASP A 358 -27.59 29.91 31.79
N GLU A 359 -26.54 29.79 31.00
CA GLU A 359 -26.62 29.91 29.54
C GLU A 359 -27.38 28.72 28.92
N ILE A 360 -27.23 27.51 29.47
CA ILE A 360 -28.01 26.33 29.05
C ILE A 360 -29.51 26.57 29.30
N GLU A 361 -29.88 27.09 30.48
CA GLU A 361 -31.27 27.35 30.83
C GLU A 361 -31.89 28.44 29.98
N ILE A 362 -31.19 29.51 29.70
CA ILE A 362 -31.60 30.58 28.78
C ILE A 362 -31.87 29.97 27.39
N LEU A 363 -30.93 29.17 26.87
CA LEU A 363 -31.06 28.55 25.55
C LEU A 363 -32.27 27.59 25.46
N ILE A 364 -32.46 26.76 26.51
CA ILE A 364 -33.61 25.85 26.60
C ILE A 364 -34.95 26.63 26.64
N ASN A 365 -35.01 27.70 27.45
CA ASN A 365 -36.21 28.53 27.55
C ASN A 365 -36.56 29.17 26.21
N GLU A 366 -35.60 29.75 25.52
CA GLU A 366 -35.79 30.32 24.17
C GLU A 366 -36.25 29.28 23.14
N ILE A 367 -35.76 28.03 23.21
CA ILE A 367 -36.23 26.95 22.33
C ILE A 367 -37.66 26.55 22.62
N ILE A 368 -38.07 26.57 23.88
CA ILE A 368 -39.44 26.19 24.30
C ILE A 368 -40.45 27.29 24.00
N GLU A 369 -40.10 28.57 24.21
CA GLU A 369 -40.97 29.74 24.06
C GLU A 369 -41.22 30.15 22.59
N GLU A 370 -40.35 29.75 21.65
CA GLU A 370 -40.59 30.08 20.23
C GLU A 370 -41.83 29.32 19.70
N PRO A 371 -42.84 30.02 19.17
CA PRO A 371 -44.03 29.39 18.64
C PRO A 371 -43.76 28.73 17.27
N SER A 372 -43.15 27.60 17.24
CA SER A 372 -43.35 26.64 16.18
C SER A 372 -44.60 25.85 16.54
N SER A 373 -45.52 25.68 15.62
CA SER A 373 -46.75 24.93 15.78
C SER A 373 -46.60 23.77 16.78
N ALA A 374 -47.38 23.76 17.84
CA ALA A 374 -47.21 23.02 19.08
C ALA A 374 -47.13 21.47 18.95
N SER A 375 -47.05 20.92 17.78
CA SER A 375 -46.96 19.46 17.47
C SER A 375 -45.59 18.94 17.03
N ASP A 376 -44.59 19.82 16.71
CA ASP A 376 -43.35 19.34 16.08
C ASP A 376 -42.06 19.93 16.71
N ILE A 377 -41.82 19.67 18.01
CA ILE A 377 -40.49 19.79 18.55
C ILE A 377 -39.71 18.55 18.08
N ASN A 378 -39.30 18.58 16.82
CA ASN A 378 -38.43 17.57 16.24
C ASN A 378 -36.98 17.90 16.62
N ALA A 379 -36.22 16.91 17.08
CA ALA A 379 -34.79 17.02 17.44
C ALA A 379 -33.95 17.73 16.36
N LYS A 380 -34.25 17.49 15.09
CA LYS A 380 -33.61 18.17 13.95
C LYS A 380 -33.85 19.67 13.92
N ASN A 381 -35.10 20.10 14.18
CA ASN A 381 -35.46 21.51 14.23
C ASN A 381 -34.80 22.20 15.43
N VAL A 382 -34.79 21.53 16.59
CA VAL A 382 -34.12 22.05 17.80
C VAL A 382 -32.61 22.21 17.53
N LEU A 383 -31.94 21.20 16.99
CA LEU A 383 -30.53 21.27 16.67
C LEU A 383 -30.24 22.40 15.64
N LYS A 384 -31.05 22.51 14.59
CA LYS A 384 -30.93 23.58 13.60
C LYS A 384 -31.07 24.96 14.22
N LYS A 385 -31.98 25.15 15.18
CA LYS A 385 -32.13 26.41 15.93
C LYS A 385 -30.85 26.73 16.74
N VAL A 386 -30.35 25.76 17.47
CA VAL A 386 -29.10 25.91 18.25
C VAL A 386 -27.94 26.28 17.33
N LEU A 387 -27.74 25.52 16.25
CA LEU A 387 -26.63 25.75 15.31
C LEU A 387 -26.76 27.11 14.56
N ASN A 388 -27.97 27.57 14.29
CA ASN A 388 -28.21 28.90 13.69
C ASN A 388 -27.88 30.07 14.61
N LYS A 389 -27.78 29.87 15.93
CA LYS A 389 -27.34 30.87 16.89
C LYS A 389 -25.84 31.00 17.04
N LEU A 390 -25.07 30.05 16.46
CA LEU A 390 -23.62 30.08 16.51
C LEU A 390 -23.07 31.26 15.68
N ASP A 391 -22.06 31.92 16.20
CA ASP A 391 -21.35 33.00 15.49
C ASP A 391 -20.72 32.50 14.17
N ASP A 392 -20.31 31.25 14.13
CA ASP A 392 -19.66 30.63 12.97
C ASP A 392 -20.61 29.74 12.12
N LYS A 393 -21.90 29.91 12.25
CA LYS A 393 -22.91 29.16 11.47
C LYS A 393 -22.65 29.15 9.96
N ASP A 394 -22.22 30.30 9.40
CA ASP A 394 -21.95 30.44 7.98
C ASP A 394 -20.78 29.56 7.53
N ALA A 395 -19.79 29.39 8.39
CA ALA A 395 -18.67 28.46 8.10
C ALA A 395 -19.15 27.01 8.12
N LEU A 396 -20.04 26.66 9.07
CA LEU A 396 -20.61 25.32 9.17
C LEU A 396 -21.52 25.00 7.96
N ILE A 397 -22.41 25.94 7.56
CA ILE A 397 -23.26 25.80 6.37
C ILE A 397 -22.39 25.62 5.12
N ARG A 398 -21.42 26.52 4.93
CA ARG A 398 -20.49 26.45 3.80
C ARG A 398 -19.75 25.11 3.74
N LEU A 399 -19.34 24.59 4.88
CA LEU A 399 -18.66 23.31 4.98
C LEU A 399 -19.60 22.14 4.62
N CYS A 400 -20.80 22.11 5.18
CA CYS A 400 -21.81 21.08 4.90
C CYS A 400 -22.29 21.10 3.44
N ASN A 401 -22.40 22.28 2.83
CA ASN A 401 -22.83 22.42 1.43
C ASN A 401 -21.81 21.84 0.43
N THR A 402 -20.55 21.63 0.81
CA THR A 402 -19.59 20.96 -0.08
C THR A 402 -19.94 19.50 -0.36
N GLY A 403 -20.78 18.86 0.46
CA GLY A 403 -21.04 17.42 0.36
C GLY A 403 -19.94 16.53 0.95
N ILE A 404 -18.83 17.11 1.43
CA ILE A 404 -17.65 16.38 1.95
C ILE A 404 -17.69 16.33 3.47
N LYS A 405 -17.77 15.12 4.02
CA LYS A 405 -17.83 14.89 5.47
C LYS A 405 -16.44 14.74 6.11
N LYS A 406 -15.46 14.24 5.38
CA LYS A 406 -14.09 13.98 5.86
C LYS A 406 -13.11 14.95 5.20
N TRP A 407 -12.30 15.62 6.01
CA TRP A 407 -11.36 16.64 5.58
C TRP A 407 -9.96 16.42 6.13
N ASP A 408 -8.94 16.76 5.34
CA ASP A 408 -7.61 17.01 5.89
C ASP A 408 -7.65 18.24 6.81
N VAL A 409 -7.05 18.15 7.99
CA VAL A 409 -7.06 19.20 8.99
C VAL A 409 -6.51 20.54 8.46
N THR A 410 -5.43 20.50 7.71
CA THR A 410 -4.75 21.69 7.17
C THR A 410 -5.60 22.36 6.09
N LEU A 411 -6.20 21.57 5.21
CA LEU A 411 -7.07 22.10 4.15
C LEU A 411 -8.38 22.63 4.70
N LEU A 412 -8.95 21.98 5.70
CA LEU A 412 -10.13 22.50 6.38
C LEU A 412 -9.86 23.85 7.03
N GLN A 413 -8.73 23.99 7.76
CA GLN A 413 -8.31 25.26 8.36
C GLN A 413 -8.14 26.40 7.34
N LYS A 414 -7.67 26.08 6.13
CA LYS A 414 -7.60 27.04 5.02
C LYS A 414 -8.98 27.38 4.47
N TYR A 415 -9.84 26.37 4.31
CA TYR A 415 -11.17 26.55 3.72
C TYR A 415 -12.11 27.43 4.53
N ILE A 416 -12.16 27.20 5.85
CA ILE A 416 -13.04 27.93 6.78
C ILE A 416 -12.32 28.99 7.64
N LYS A 417 -11.01 29.10 7.58
CA LYS A 417 -10.10 29.89 8.44
C LYS A 417 -9.88 29.28 9.83
N LEU A 418 -8.65 29.39 10.32
CA LEU A 418 -8.18 28.73 11.55
C LEU A 418 -9.03 29.09 12.79
N GLN A 419 -9.46 30.36 12.94
CA GLN A 419 -10.27 30.76 14.09
C GLN A 419 -11.62 30.05 14.12
N LYS A 420 -12.30 29.99 12.98
CA LYS A 420 -13.60 29.31 12.87
C LYS A 420 -13.46 27.80 13.06
N TYR A 421 -12.38 27.21 12.54
CA TYR A 421 -12.04 25.82 12.78
C TYR A 421 -11.93 25.51 14.27
N LYS A 422 -11.15 26.32 15.04
CA LYS A 422 -10.98 26.14 16.49
C LYS A 422 -12.30 26.27 17.25
N ASN A 423 -13.16 27.19 16.84
CA ASN A 423 -14.47 27.33 17.46
C ASN A 423 -15.36 26.10 17.22
N LEU A 424 -15.41 25.59 15.98
CA LEU A 424 -16.17 24.36 15.66
C LEU A 424 -15.62 23.12 16.40
N GLU A 425 -14.30 23.04 16.58
CA GLU A 425 -13.64 21.99 17.36
C GLU A 425 -14.03 22.08 18.84
N THR A 426 -13.91 23.27 19.44
CA THR A 426 -14.28 23.52 20.85
C THR A 426 -15.75 23.18 21.12
N LEU A 427 -16.63 23.41 20.16
CA LEU A 427 -18.05 23.07 20.25
C LEU A 427 -18.35 21.59 19.95
N SER A 428 -17.34 20.76 19.70
CA SER A 428 -17.47 19.34 19.34
C SER A 428 -18.35 19.09 18.10
N LEU A 429 -18.45 20.06 17.20
CA LEU A 429 -19.19 19.95 15.94
C LEU A 429 -18.40 19.22 14.86
N ILE A 430 -17.10 19.21 15.01
CA ILE A 430 -16.15 18.47 14.19
C ILE A 430 -15.26 17.62 15.10
N LYS A 431 -14.86 16.46 14.63
CA LYS A 431 -13.99 15.52 15.36
C LYS A 431 -12.68 15.32 14.60
N ILE A 432 -11.57 15.34 15.34
CA ILE A 432 -10.24 15.17 14.79
C ILE A 432 -9.72 13.80 15.15
N ASN A 433 -9.19 13.11 14.16
CA ASN A 433 -8.25 12.02 14.39
C ASN A 433 -6.83 12.59 14.30
N THR A 434 -6.16 12.70 15.42
CA THR A 434 -4.83 13.30 15.52
C THR A 434 -3.76 12.47 14.83
N ILE A 435 -3.97 11.16 14.71
CA ILE A 435 -3.04 10.23 14.06
C ILE A 435 -3.13 10.37 12.54
N THR A 436 -4.34 10.30 12.00
CA THR A 436 -4.57 10.36 10.55
C THR A 436 -4.68 11.78 10.01
N LYS A 437 -4.75 12.79 10.89
CA LYS A 437 -4.97 14.22 10.54
C LYS A 437 -6.25 14.46 9.75
N VAL A 438 -7.26 13.63 9.99
CA VAL A 438 -8.57 13.71 9.36
C VAL A 438 -9.58 14.31 10.34
N VAL A 439 -10.34 15.26 9.85
CA VAL A 439 -11.48 15.87 10.56
C VAL A 439 -12.77 15.33 9.96
N GLN A 440 -13.67 14.91 10.80
CA GLN A 440 -15.02 14.50 10.38
C GLN A 440 -16.09 15.39 10.99
N ILE A 441 -17.09 15.75 10.19
CA ILE A 441 -18.29 16.44 10.64
C ILE A 441 -19.28 15.37 11.14
N HIS A 442 -19.95 15.63 12.26
CA HIS A 442 -20.95 14.70 12.77
C HIS A 442 -22.12 14.57 11.78
N ASP A 443 -22.54 13.36 11.41
CA ASP A 443 -23.54 13.10 10.38
C ASP A 443 -24.84 13.85 10.61
N PHE A 444 -25.38 13.82 11.82
CA PHE A 444 -26.63 14.52 12.14
C PHE A 444 -26.52 16.04 12.00
N ILE A 445 -25.37 16.62 12.37
CA ILE A 445 -25.08 18.05 12.16
C ILE A 445 -24.99 18.36 10.67
N PHE A 446 -24.28 17.52 9.93
CA PHE A 446 -24.18 17.64 8.47
C PHE A 446 -25.54 17.64 7.79
N GLU A 447 -26.40 16.67 8.10
CA GLU A 447 -27.75 16.55 7.57
C GLU A 447 -28.67 17.74 7.96
N CYS A 448 -28.46 18.34 9.14
CA CYS A 448 -29.21 19.49 9.59
C CYS A 448 -28.82 20.78 8.86
N MET A 449 -27.54 20.96 8.55
CA MET A 449 -26.98 22.22 8.07
C MET A 449 -26.76 22.25 6.55
N GLN A 450 -26.75 21.12 5.87
CA GLN A 450 -26.67 21.07 4.42
C GLN A 450 -27.97 21.61 3.80
N SER A 451 -27.89 22.72 3.10
CA SER A 451 -29.00 23.35 2.41
C SER A 451 -28.91 23.26 0.89
N GLU A 452 -27.69 23.18 0.36
CA GLU A 452 -27.38 23.14 -1.07
C GLU A 452 -26.27 22.14 -1.34
N ASN A 453 -26.02 21.77 -2.59
CA ASN A 453 -24.88 20.96 -3.00
C ASN A 453 -23.91 21.82 -3.81
N GLU A 454 -22.85 22.27 -3.18
CA GLU A 454 -21.81 23.11 -3.77
C GLU A 454 -20.50 22.34 -4.00
N ILE A 455 -20.57 21.08 -4.41
CA ILE A 455 -19.37 20.25 -4.66
C ILE A 455 -18.39 20.93 -5.63
N ASN A 456 -18.90 21.68 -6.61
CA ASN A 456 -18.05 22.43 -7.55
C ASN A 456 -17.21 23.51 -6.85
N THR A 457 -17.73 24.13 -5.79
CA THR A 457 -16.97 25.11 -4.98
C THR A 457 -15.79 24.43 -4.30
N PHE A 458 -16.00 23.24 -3.78
CA PHE A 458 -14.93 22.43 -3.19
C PHE A 458 -13.90 21.99 -4.24
N MET A 459 -14.32 21.47 -5.41
CA MET A 459 -13.41 21.08 -6.49
C MET A 459 -12.56 22.25 -6.99
N ASN A 460 -13.17 23.43 -7.11
CA ASN A 460 -12.44 24.66 -7.45
C ASN A 460 -11.44 25.08 -6.36
N PHE A 461 -11.79 24.90 -5.10
CA PHE A 461 -10.87 25.16 -3.98
C PHE A 461 -9.64 24.24 -4.07
N LEU A 462 -9.83 22.93 -4.24
CA LEU A 462 -8.70 21.98 -4.37
C LEU A 462 -7.82 22.33 -5.58
N SER A 463 -8.45 22.62 -6.72
CA SER A 463 -7.72 23.02 -7.94
C SER A 463 -6.84 24.24 -7.70
N LYS A 464 -7.39 25.29 -7.04
CA LYS A 464 -6.64 26.49 -6.68
C LYS A 464 -5.53 26.26 -5.67
N GLU A 465 -5.70 25.35 -4.73
CA GLU A 465 -4.64 24.99 -3.78
C GLU A 465 -3.46 24.31 -4.51
N ILE A 466 -3.73 23.44 -5.48
CA ILE A 466 -2.67 22.83 -6.32
C ILE A 466 -1.98 23.90 -7.16
N GLU A 467 -2.74 24.80 -7.78
CA GLU A 467 -2.23 25.92 -8.58
C GLU A 467 -1.32 26.84 -7.74
N SER A 468 -1.77 27.21 -6.54
CA SER A 468 -1.02 28.09 -5.62
C SER A 468 0.36 27.53 -5.25
N GLN A 469 0.50 26.22 -5.27
CA GLN A 469 1.75 25.49 -5.04
C GLN A 469 2.51 25.20 -6.34
N LYS A 470 2.17 25.88 -7.43
CA LYS A 470 2.77 25.66 -8.78
C LYS A 470 2.74 24.19 -9.22
N GLY A 471 1.68 23.49 -8.86
CA GLY A 471 1.51 22.06 -9.16
C GLY A 471 2.31 21.12 -8.26
N ILE A 472 2.85 21.59 -7.15
CA ILE A 472 3.36 20.70 -6.09
C ILE A 472 2.16 20.20 -5.29
N VAL A 473 1.84 18.92 -5.39
CA VAL A 473 0.79 18.32 -4.59
C VAL A 473 1.36 17.99 -3.21
N THR A 474 0.93 18.75 -2.20
CA THR A 474 1.37 18.56 -0.82
C THR A 474 0.75 17.30 -0.22
N ASP A 475 1.31 16.82 0.90
CA ASP A 475 0.79 15.64 1.59
C ASP A 475 -0.66 15.85 2.07
N SER A 476 -1.03 17.07 2.50
CA SER A 476 -2.41 17.43 2.84
C SER A 476 -3.37 17.35 1.65
N LEU A 477 -2.92 17.81 0.48
CA LEU A 477 -3.70 17.69 -0.76
C LEU A 477 -3.87 16.24 -1.19
N LEU A 478 -2.79 15.44 -1.12
CA LEU A 478 -2.86 14.01 -1.42
C LEU A 478 -3.85 13.29 -0.51
N ARG A 479 -3.78 13.54 0.79
CA ARG A 479 -4.70 12.97 1.77
C ARG A 479 -6.15 13.37 1.48
N GLN A 480 -6.40 14.66 1.20
CA GLN A 480 -7.76 15.12 0.85
C GLN A 480 -8.28 14.49 -0.44
N ILE A 481 -7.46 14.41 -1.48
CA ILE A 481 -7.84 13.75 -2.73
C ILE A 481 -8.19 12.29 -2.46
N HIS A 482 -7.43 11.62 -1.59
CA HIS A 482 -7.66 10.24 -1.21
C HIS A 482 -8.98 10.06 -0.44
N LEU A 483 -9.30 10.97 0.50
CA LEU A 483 -10.53 10.94 1.29
C LEU A 483 -11.81 11.12 0.46
N CYS A 484 -11.72 11.77 -0.69
CA CYS A 484 -12.86 12.08 -1.55
C CYS A 484 -12.60 11.69 -3.02
N TYR A 485 -11.75 10.67 -3.23
CA TYR A 485 -11.38 10.29 -4.59
C TYR A 485 -12.56 9.84 -5.47
N PRO A 486 -13.62 9.15 -4.98
CA PRO A 486 -14.75 8.80 -5.82
C PRO A 486 -15.47 10.04 -6.39
N GLN A 487 -15.64 11.07 -5.58
CA GLN A 487 -16.27 12.33 -6.01
C GLN A 487 -15.39 13.08 -7.01
N ILE A 488 -14.06 13.06 -6.80
CA ILE A 488 -13.09 13.68 -7.73
C ILE A 488 -13.02 12.88 -9.03
N GLU A 489 -13.04 11.55 -8.98
CA GLU A 489 -13.08 10.69 -10.16
C GLU A 489 -14.31 10.98 -11.01
N GLU A 490 -15.50 10.97 -10.39
CA GLU A 490 -16.74 11.29 -11.06
C GLU A 490 -16.70 12.68 -11.70
N TYR A 491 -16.19 13.67 -10.94
CA TYR A 491 -16.01 15.02 -11.45
C TYR A 491 -15.06 15.05 -12.65
N CYS A 492 -13.88 14.46 -12.58
CA CYS A 492 -12.90 14.43 -13.68
C CYS A 492 -13.45 13.68 -14.90
N LEU A 493 -14.17 12.59 -14.71
CA LEU A 493 -14.78 11.82 -15.80
C LEU A 493 -15.97 12.54 -16.45
N SER A 494 -16.68 13.40 -15.72
CA SER A 494 -17.80 14.19 -16.26
C SER A 494 -17.36 15.34 -17.16
N GLN A 495 -16.09 15.80 -17.03
CA GLN A 495 -15.57 16.91 -17.83
C GLN A 495 -15.34 16.49 -19.28
N LYS A 496 -15.94 17.17 -20.24
CA LYS A 496 -15.71 16.94 -21.68
C LYS A 496 -14.33 17.44 -22.13
N GLU A 497 -13.85 18.49 -21.51
CA GLU A 497 -12.54 19.11 -21.74
C GLU A 497 -11.72 19.01 -20.44
N LEU A 498 -10.43 19.39 -20.49
CA LEU A 498 -9.56 19.43 -19.31
C LEU A 498 -9.87 20.62 -18.38
N LYS A 499 -11.15 20.88 -18.10
CA LYS A 499 -11.53 21.85 -17.07
C LYS A 499 -11.02 21.41 -15.71
N ASN A 500 -10.56 22.36 -14.90
CA ASN A 500 -9.91 22.08 -13.61
C ASN A 500 -8.78 21.03 -13.71
N SER A 501 -7.92 21.16 -14.73
CA SER A 501 -6.83 20.24 -15.02
C SER A 501 -5.87 20.04 -13.84
N TRP A 502 -5.73 21.06 -12.97
CA TRP A 502 -4.98 20.91 -11.72
C TRP A 502 -5.54 19.79 -10.82
N LEU A 503 -6.85 19.64 -10.80
CA LEU A 503 -7.48 18.56 -10.03
C LEU A 503 -7.23 17.20 -10.66
N THR A 504 -7.33 17.09 -12.01
CA THR A 504 -6.95 15.88 -12.75
C THR A 504 -5.48 15.54 -12.50
N TYR A 505 -4.59 16.52 -12.56
CA TYR A 505 -3.19 16.36 -12.22
C TYR A 505 -2.99 15.83 -10.81
N GLY A 506 -3.67 16.44 -9.81
CA GLY A 506 -3.61 15.99 -8.42
C GLY A 506 -4.12 14.56 -8.23
N PHE A 507 -5.19 14.19 -8.92
CA PHE A 507 -5.74 12.84 -8.90
C PHE A 507 -4.74 11.79 -9.42
N LEU A 508 -4.00 12.09 -10.48
CA LEU A 508 -2.97 11.22 -11.04
C LEU A 508 -1.75 11.03 -10.11
N GLN A 509 -1.58 11.89 -9.09
CA GLN A 509 -0.50 11.74 -8.09
C GLN A 509 -0.85 10.75 -6.98
N VAL A 510 -2.11 10.35 -6.84
CA VAL A 510 -2.57 9.40 -5.82
C VAL A 510 -2.52 7.98 -6.38
N GLU A 511 -2.08 7.01 -5.58
CA GLU A 511 -2.21 5.60 -5.94
C GLU A 511 -3.69 5.20 -5.95
N SER A 512 -4.20 4.88 -7.13
CA SER A 512 -5.60 4.52 -7.35
C SER A 512 -5.70 3.61 -8.56
N GLU A 513 -6.53 2.56 -8.46
CA GLU A 513 -6.84 1.67 -9.58
C GLU A 513 -7.51 2.42 -10.75
N GLN A 514 -8.15 3.54 -10.48
CA GLN A 514 -8.88 4.32 -11.48
C GLN A 514 -8.00 5.30 -12.26
N LYS A 515 -6.76 5.55 -11.81
CA LYS A 515 -5.90 6.54 -12.47
C LYS A 515 -5.54 6.15 -13.92
N GLU A 516 -5.43 4.86 -14.22
CA GLU A 516 -5.22 4.38 -15.59
C GLU A 516 -6.42 4.72 -16.50
N LYS A 517 -7.64 4.61 -15.99
CA LYS A 517 -8.87 4.95 -16.72
C LYS A 517 -8.91 6.43 -17.13
N ILE A 518 -8.51 7.34 -16.20
CA ILE A 518 -8.38 8.76 -16.51
C ILE A 518 -7.22 9.01 -17.47
N ALA A 519 -6.08 8.38 -17.25
CA ALA A 519 -4.91 8.49 -18.11
C ALA A 519 -5.21 8.02 -19.55
N SER A 520 -5.93 6.90 -19.70
CA SER A 520 -6.33 6.37 -21.02
C SER A 520 -7.24 7.32 -21.77
N ARG A 521 -8.15 8.02 -21.08
CA ARG A 521 -9.04 9.01 -21.67
C ARG A 521 -8.29 10.22 -22.27
N LEU A 522 -7.13 10.54 -21.71
CA LEU A 522 -6.31 11.66 -22.13
C LEU A 522 -5.21 11.27 -23.13
N TRP A 523 -5.05 9.97 -23.38
CA TRP A 523 -3.91 9.44 -24.16
C TRP A 523 -3.78 10.02 -25.57
N ASP A 524 -4.89 10.11 -26.29
CA ASP A 524 -4.92 10.54 -27.70
C ASP A 524 -4.79 12.06 -27.90
N LYS A 525 -4.87 12.84 -26.82
CA LYS A 525 -4.68 14.30 -26.90
C LYS A 525 -3.20 14.62 -27.11
N LYS A 526 -2.91 15.54 -28.04
CA LYS A 526 -1.55 16.02 -28.25
C LYS A 526 -1.20 17.13 -27.27
N LEU A 527 0.07 17.20 -26.88
CA LEU A 527 0.58 18.25 -26.00
C LEU A 527 0.50 19.65 -26.64
N THR A 528 0.47 19.72 -27.96
CA THR A 528 0.32 20.97 -28.73
C THR A 528 -1.12 21.48 -28.86
N ASP A 529 -2.12 20.65 -28.51
CA ASP A 529 -3.53 21.00 -28.63
C ASP A 529 -4.07 21.73 -27.40
N VAL A 530 -3.27 21.86 -26.35
CA VAL A 530 -3.61 22.52 -25.08
C VAL A 530 -2.84 23.84 -24.92
N THR A 531 -3.34 24.72 -24.07
CA THR A 531 -2.82 26.11 -24.02
C THR A 531 -2.38 26.56 -22.63
N THR A 532 -2.79 25.85 -21.57
CA THR A 532 -2.51 26.24 -20.21
C THR A 532 -1.50 25.32 -19.53
N LEU A 533 -0.86 25.82 -18.47
CA LEU A 533 0.12 25.05 -17.69
C LEU A 533 -0.51 23.82 -17.02
N GLU A 534 -1.70 23.96 -16.46
CA GLU A 534 -2.43 22.87 -15.83
C GLU A 534 -2.79 21.77 -16.82
N GLU A 535 -3.19 22.12 -18.03
CA GLU A 535 -3.50 21.15 -19.09
C GLU A 535 -2.25 20.37 -19.50
N ILE A 536 -1.13 21.06 -19.72
CA ILE A 536 0.16 20.43 -20.05
C ILE A 536 0.57 19.46 -18.94
N ARG A 537 0.52 19.89 -17.68
CA ARG A 537 0.90 19.02 -16.56
C ARG A 537 0.02 17.78 -16.46
N SER A 538 -1.29 17.97 -16.50
CA SER A 538 -2.25 16.87 -16.42
C SER A 538 -2.05 15.88 -17.58
N LEU A 539 -1.83 16.41 -18.78
CA LEU A 539 -1.67 15.57 -19.96
C LEU A 539 -0.34 14.80 -19.97
N VAL A 540 0.76 15.44 -19.57
CA VAL A 540 2.07 14.75 -19.45
C VAL A 540 2.02 13.65 -18.41
N ASP A 541 1.46 13.91 -17.23
CA ASP A 541 1.35 12.90 -16.18
C ASP A 541 0.40 11.76 -16.57
N ALA A 542 -0.69 12.06 -17.29
CA ALA A 542 -1.57 11.02 -17.84
C ALA A 542 -0.81 10.10 -18.81
N LYS A 543 -0.03 10.68 -19.74
CA LYS A 543 0.78 9.90 -20.68
C LYS A 543 1.86 9.08 -19.97
N GLU A 544 2.56 9.64 -18.98
CA GLU A 544 3.54 8.90 -18.20
C GLU A 544 2.90 7.76 -17.40
N THR A 545 1.71 7.99 -16.83
CA THR A 545 0.95 6.96 -16.11
C THR A 545 0.57 5.81 -17.05
N LYS A 546 0.09 6.13 -18.25
CA LYS A 546 -0.27 5.10 -19.24
C LYS A 546 0.95 4.29 -19.69
N ILE A 547 2.10 4.96 -19.96
CA ILE A 547 3.36 4.28 -20.33
C ILE A 547 3.81 3.31 -19.23
N PHE A 548 3.64 3.68 -17.97
CA PHE A 548 4.00 2.80 -16.84
C PHE A 548 3.21 1.49 -16.85
N CYS A 549 1.99 1.51 -17.38
CA CYS A 549 1.09 0.36 -17.47
C CYS A 549 1.23 -0.43 -18.79
N THR A 550 2.15 -0.06 -19.70
CA THR A 550 2.31 -0.73 -21.01
C THR A 550 3.53 -1.66 -21.04
N GLU A 551 3.45 -2.75 -21.82
CA GLU A 551 4.55 -3.71 -22.00
C GLU A 551 5.78 -3.08 -22.67
N ASP A 552 5.60 -2.34 -23.77
CA ASP A 552 6.70 -1.62 -24.47
C ASP A 552 6.86 -0.20 -23.92
N SER A 553 7.21 -0.11 -22.63
CA SER A 553 7.37 1.19 -21.97
C SER A 553 8.47 2.06 -22.59
N ASP A 554 9.51 1.49 -23.21
CA ASP A 554 10.60 2.25 -23.82
C ASP A 554 10.24 2.76 -25.23
N GLY A 555 9.47 2.01 -26.03
CA GLY A 555 8.92 2.45 -27.31
C GLY A 555 7.95 3.61 -27.15
N GLU A 556 6.97 3.47 -26.23
CA GLU A 556 6.00 4.51 -25.93
C GLU A 556 6.68 5.75 -25.32
N ARG A 557 7.73 5.57 -24.51
CA ARG A 557 8.51 6.67 -23.93
C ARG A 557 9.27 7.46 -24.99
N LYS A 558 9.77 6.80 -26.04
CA LYS A 558 10.39 7.49 -27.20
C LYS A 558 9.37 8.32 -27.97
N LYS A 559 8.13 7.80 -28.14
CA LYS A 559 7.04 8.57 -28.77
C LYS A 559 6.69 9.80 -27.93
N LEU A 560 6.49 9.64 -26.62
CA LEU A 560 6.25 10.76 -25.71
C LEU A 560 7.38 11.78 -25.75
N LEU A 561 8.63 11.32 -25.80
CA LEU A 561 9.80 12.23 -25.93
C LEU A 561 9.71 13.08 -27.19
N GLY A 562 9.31 12.50 -28.34
CA GLY A 562 9.05 13.25 -29.57
C GLY A 562 7.98 14.31 -29.39
N GLU A 563 6.84 13.96 -28.80
CA GLU A 563 5.77 14.93 -28.52
C GLU A 563 6.21 16.06 -27.56
N LEU A 564 6.99 15.72 -26.53
CA LEU A 564 7.52 16.70 -25.58
C LEU A 564 8.47 17.70 -26.24
N LEU A 565 9.32 17.24 -27.16
CA LEU A 565 10.23 18.10 -27.90
C LEU A 565 9.49 19.02 -28.90
N GLU A 566 8.44 18.50 -29.55
CA GLU A 566 7.56 19.30 -30.41
C GLU A 566 6.83 20.38 -29.59
N ALA A 567 6.25 19.98 -28.46
CA ALA A 567 5.58 20.91 -27.55
C ALA A 567 6.54 21.96 -26.98
N LEU A 568 7.79 21.60 -26.64
CA LEU A 568 8.79 22.57 -26.19
C LEU A 568 9.08 23.65 -27.24
N ASN A 569 9.14 23.29 -28.50
CA ASN A 569 9.30 24.25 -29.60
C ASN A 569 8.06 25.14 -29.72
N HIS A 570 6.86 24.56 -29.63
CA HIS A 570 5.59 25.28 -29.71
C HIS A 570 5.45 26.31 -28.58
N PHE A 571 5.77 25.93 -27.35
CA PHE A 571 5.65 26.76 -26.14
C PHE A 571 6.95 27.50 -25.77
N SER A 572 7.88 27.70 -26.68
CA SER A 572 9.20 28.28 -26.40
C SER A 572 9.20 29.66 -25.75
N LYS A 573 8.10 30.41 -25.88
CA LYS A 573 7.89 31.73 -25.25
C LYS A 573 7.22 31.70 -23.90
N HIS A 574 6.80 30.51 -23.41
CA HIS A 574 6.09 30.31 -22.15
C HIS A 574 7.00 29.62 -21.12
N ASN A 575 7.68 30.42 -20.29
CA ASN A 575 8.68 29.90 -19.35
C ASN A 575 8.14 28.81 -18.42
N GLU A 576 6.96 28.97 -17.85
CA GLU A 576 6.39 27.98 -16.92
C GLU A 576 6.07 26.64 -17.59
N ILE A 577 5.51 26.68 -18.80
CA ILE A 577 5.25 25.47 -19.60
C ILE A 577 6.58 24.86 -20.04
N SER A 578 7.52 25.67 -20.52
CA SER A 578 8.85 25.20 -20.91
C SER A 578 9.59 24.52 -19.77
N LEU A 579 9.48 25.04 -18.53
CA LEU A 579 10.04 24.44 -17.33
C LEU A 579 9.56 22.98 -17.17
N ILE A 580 8.26 22.75 -17.25
CA ILE A 580 7.66 21.43 -17.07
C ILE A 580 8.06 20.49 -18.22
N LEU A 581 7.98 20.97 -19.46
CA LEU A 581 8.39 20.18 -20.62
C LEU A 581 9.86 19.77 -20.54
N LEU A 582 10.76 20.69 -20.22
CA LEU A 582 12.19 20.42 -20.03
C LEU A 582 12.45 19.37 -18.94
N HIS A 583 11.72 19.45 -17.81
CA HIS A 583 11.81 18.47 -16.74
C HIS A 583 11.42 17.07 -17.23
N HIS A 584 10.26 16.94 -17.88
CA HIS A 584 9.77 15.65 -18.35
C HIS A 584 10.59 15.08 -19.52
N ILE A 585 11.13 15.93 -20.41
CA ILE A 585 12.12 15.53 -21.42
C ILE A 585 13.35 14.92 -20.72
N GLY A 586 13.91 15.61 -19.74
CA GLY A 586 15.05 15.11 -18.97
C GLY A 586 14.73 13.79 -18.26
N LYS A 587 13.55 13.66 -17.68
CA LYS A 587 13.07 12.42 -17.03
C LYS A 587 12.93 11.26 -18.05
N CYS A 588 12.42 11.52 -19.26
CA CYS A 588 12.35 10.54 -20.34
C CYS A 588 13.75 10.06 -20.75
N TYR A 589 14.67 10.98 -21.00
CA TYR A 589 16.06 10.64 -21.33
C TYR A 589 16.73 9.81 -20.24
N ARG A 590 16.54 10.15 -18.96
CA ARG A 590 17.06 9.34 -17.83
C ARG A 590 16.52 7.92 -17.86
N ARG A 591 15.21 7.74 -18.06
CA ARG A 591 14.58 6.42 -18.14
C ARG A 591 15.10 5.60 -19.33
N LEU A 592 15.44 6.26 -20.43
CA LEU A 592 16.10 5.67 -21.60
C LEU A 592 17.62 5.49 -21.42
N LYS A 593 18.17 5.78 -20.23
CA LYS A 593 19.61 5.70 -19.89
C LYS A 593 20.51 6.65 -20.70
N GLN A 594 19.95 7.71 -21.27
CA GLN A 594 20.66 8.78 -21.98
C GLN A 594 20.94 9.91 -20.99
N PHE A 595 21.93 9.72 -20.12
CA PHE A 595 22.14 10.58 -18.96
C PHE A 595 22.68 11.96 -19.33
N LYS A 596 23.50 12.09 -20.37
CA LYS A 596 24.05 13.36 -20.82
C LYS A 596 22.94 14.31 -21.29
N GLU A 597 22.06 13.81 -22.14
CA GLU A 597 20.89 14.53 -22.66
C GLU A 597 19.93 14.87 -21.51
N SER A 598 19.71 13.90 -20.61
CA SER A 598 18.88 14.12 -19.42
C SER A 598 19.38 15.32 -18.60
N ILE A 599 20.66 15.34 -18.23
CA ILE A 599 21.25 16.41 -17.41
C ILE A 599 21.19 17.76 -18.16
N TYR A 600 21.41 17.76 -19.48
CA TYR A 600 21.30 18.97 -20.28
C TYR A 600 19.90 19.61 -20.18
N TYR A 601 18.84 18.82 -20.40
CA TYR A 601 17.47 19.34 -20.33
C TYR A 601 17.04 19.72 -18.91
N LEU A 602 17.43 18.92 -17.89
CA LEU A 602 17.16 19.23 -16.50
C LEU A 602 17.87 20.51 -16.03
N SER A 603 19.09 20.75 -16.49
CA SER A 603 19.83 21.99 -16.19
C SER A 603 19.16 23.22 -16.83
N ARG A 604 18.60 23.07 -18.02
CA ARG A 604 17.78 24.13 -18.63
C ARG A 604 16.51 24.40 -17.85
N ALA A 605 15.85 23.36 -17.32
CA ALA A 605 14.70 23.54 -16.44
C ALA A 605 15.08 24.35 -15.18
N ILE A 606 16.20 23.99 -14.54
CA ILE A 606 16.73 24.70 -13.38
C ILE A 606 17.08 26.16 -13.69
N SER A 607 17.56 26.46 -14.89
CA SER A 607 17.86 27.85 -15.29
C SER A 607 16.60 28.74 -15.41
N ILE A 608 15.42 28.15 -15.60
CA ILE A 608 14.14 28.85 -15.58
C ILE A 608 13.65 29.06 -14.14
N ASP A 609 13.73 28.04 -13.29
CA ASP A 609 13.36 28.11 -11.88
C ASP A 609 14.40 27.36 -11.01
N GLU A 610 15.23 28.11 -10.32
CA GLU A 610 16.27 27.56 -9.43
C GLU A 610 15.69 26.79 -8.23
N LYS A 611 14.42 26.98 -7.88
CA LYS A 611 13.74 26.28 -6.78
C LYS A 611 12.94 25.06 -7.23
N PHE A 612 13.05 24.68 -8.49
CA PHE A 612 12.37 23.51 -9.00
C PHE A 612 13.12 22.20 -8.61
N TYR A 613 13.03 21.82 -7.32
CA TYR A 613 13.71 20.65 -6.74
C TYR A 613 13.51 19.33 -7.48
N PRO A 614 12.36 19.03 -8.14
CA PRO A 614 12.22 17.80 -8.91
C PRO A 614 13.31 17.58 -9.95
N SER A 615 13.78 18.64 -10.63
CA SER A 615 14.87 18.53 -11.62
C SER A 615 16.21 18.20 -10.99
N TYR A 616 16.53 18.77 -9.85
CA TYR A 616 17.76 18.41 -9.10
C TYR A 616 17.75 16.94 -8.66
N LEU A 617 16.60 16.43 -8.18
CA LEU A 617 16.46 15.02 -7.85
C LEU A 617 16.68 14.12 -9.06
N GLN A 618 16.19 14.51 -10.24
CA GLN A 618 16.43 13.72 -11.46
C GLN A 618 17.92 13.71 -11.84
N ILE A 619 18.64 14.85 -11.69
CA ILE A 619 20.10 14.91 -11.92
C ILE A 619 20.84 13.99 -10.93
N ALA A 620 20.48 14.03 -9.64
CA ALA A 620 21.04 13.10 -8.66
C ALA A 620 20.79 11.64 -9.04
N LYS A 621 19.58 11.30 -9.49
CA LYS A 621 19.23 9.95 -9.96
C LYS A 621 19.98 9.53 -11.24
N CYS A 622 20.29 10.45 -12.15
CA CYS A 622 21.15 10.17 -13.29
C CYS A 622 22.53 9.68 -12.81
N SER A 623 23.14 10.41 -11.88
CA SER A 623 24.47 10.04 -11.36
C SER A 623 24.47 8.74 -10.55
N ILE A 624 23.35 8.39 -9.90
CA ILE A 624 23.18 7.12 -9.16
C ILE A 624 23.04 5.94 -10.12
N GLN A 625 22.33 6.14 -11.25
CA GLN A 625 22.05 5.09 -12.23
C GLN A 625 23.19 4.90 -13.24
N ASP A 626 24.10 5.87 -13.36
CA ASP A 626 25.27 5.79 -14.24
C ASP A 626 26.35 4.87 -13.63
N SER A 627 26.57 3.72 -14.27
CA SER A 627 27.56 2.74 -13.83
C SER A 627 29.01 3.25 -13.92
N GLU A 628 29.27 4.17 -14.85
CA GLU A 628 30.61 4.74 -15.08
C GLU A 628 30.92 5.92 -14.16
N LYS A 629 29.94 6.36 -13.37
CA LYS A 629 30.05 7.51 -12.46
C LYS A 629 30.48 8.83 -13.12
N SER A 630 30.28 8.95 -14.43
CA SER A 630 30.68 10.13 -15.24
C SER A 630 30.01 11.43 -14.75
N PHE A 631 28.85 11.32 -14.08
CA PHE A 631 28.04 12.46 -13.63
C PHE A 631 27.98 12.62 -12.10
N LEU A 632 28.91 12.01 -11.37
CA LEU A 632 28.89 12.02 -9.89
C LEU A 632 29.01 13.46 -9.33
N GLU A 633 29.80 14.32 -9.96
CA GLU A 633 29.96 15.72 -9.53
C GLU A 633 28.66 16.51 -9.69
N GLN A 634 27.98 16.38 -10.83
CA GLN A 634 26.71 17.05 -11.10
C GLN A 634 25.62 16.58 -10.13
N GLY A 635 25.53 15.26 -9.87
CA GLY A 635 24.62 14.69 -8.88
C GLY A 635 24.91 15.19 -7.47
N SER A 636 26.18 15.28 -7.08
CA SER A 636 26.59 15.80 -5.78
C SER A 636 26.24 17.28 -5.61
N LYS A 637 26.45 18.12 -6.64
CA LYS A 637 26.04 19.53 -6.63
C LYS A 637 24.53 19.67 -6.48
N ALA A 638 23.76 18.88 -7.25
CA ALA A 638 22.30 18.86 -7.17
C ALA A 638 21.81 18.48 -5.78
N MET A 639 22.39 17.44 -5.18
CA MET A 639 22.03 16.98 -3.84
C MET A 639 22.35 18.03 -2.77
N LYS A 640 23.54 18.65 -2.81
CA LYS A 640 23.95 19.71 -1.89
C LYS A 640 23.03 20.92 -1.95
N TYR A 641 22.55 21.28 -3.13
CA TYR A 641 21.65 22.41 -3.30
C TYR A 641 20.32 22.20 -2.55
N ILE A 642 19.68 21.02 -2.67
CA ILE A 642 18.44 20.72 -1.96
C ILE A 642 18.69 20.63 -0.45
N LEU A 643 19.78 19.99 -0.04
CA LEU A 643 20.15 19.87 1.38
C LEU A 643 20.39 21.22 2.04
N ALA A 644 20.95 22.21 1.33
CA ALA A 644 21.13 23.55 1.86
C ALA A 644 19.78 24.20 2.23
N ASP A 645 18.76 24.03 1.41
CA ASP A 645 17.41 24.53 1.71
C ASP A 645 16.71 23.73 2.82
N ILE A 646 16.91 22.40 2.86
CA ILE A 646 16.43 21.58 3.99
C ILE A 646 17.05 22.06 5.30
N PHE A 647 18.35 22.26 5.38
CA PHE A 647 19.04 22.70 6.60
C PHE A 647 18.79 24.17 6.95
N ALA A 648 18.44 24.99 5.96
CA ALA A 648 17.92 26.34 6.20
C ALA A 648 16.48 26.34 6.75
N ARG A 649 15.93 25.15 7.08
CA ARG A 649 14.58 24.92 7.63
C ARG A 649 13.45 25.45 6.74
N LYS A 650 13.65 25.46 5.42
CA LYS A 650 12.60 25.73 4.47
C LYS A 650 11.65 24.52 4.44
N LEU A 651 10.36 24.79 4.50
CA LEU A 651 9.35 23.74 4.41
C LEU A 651 9.31 23.19 2.97
N LEU A 652 9.91 22.01 2.79
CA LEU A 652 9.78 21.23 1.56
C LEU A 652 8.74 20.13 1.78
N PRO A 653 8.01 19.73 0.73
CA PRO A 653 7.12 18.55 0.79
C PRO A 653 7.89 17.32 1.27
N PHE A 654 7.28 16.51 2.13
CA PHE A 654 7.92 15.30 2.68
C PHE A 654 8.44 14.37 1.58
N ARG A 655 7.71 14.20 0.47
CA ARG A 655 8.16 13.40 -0.67
C ARG A 655 9.54 13.81 -1.20
N ILE A 656 9.83 15.11 -1.25
CA ILE A 656 11.14 15.61 -1.67
C ILE A 656 12.19 15.31 -0.60
N SER A 657 11.90 15.64 0.65
CA SER A 657 12.83 15.41 1.76
C SER A 657 13.15 13.93 1.95
N LEU A 658 12.15 13.04 1.88
CA LEU A 658 12.33 11.60 1.98
C LEU A 658 13.14 11.05 0.80
N SER A 659 12.88 11.52 -0.43
CA SER A 659 13.67 11.14 -1.61
C SER A 659 15.13 11.58 -1.47
N VAL A 660 15.38 12.77 -0.93
CA VAL A 660 16.73 13.26 -0.65
C VAL A 660 17.44 12.38 0.36
N ILE A 661 16.81 12.06 1.49
CA ILE A 661 17.38 11.19 2.53
C ILE A 661 17.69 9.79 1.97
N SER A 662 16.78 9.23 1.18
CA SER A 662 16.96 7.92 0.55
C SER A 662 18.15 7.91 -0.43
N ASP A 663 18.20 8.89 -1.33
CA ASP A 663 19.23 8.97 -2.37
C ASP A 663 20.61 9.38 -1.80
N LEU A 664 20.63 10.06 -0.65
CA LEU A 664 21.83 10.57 0.02
C LEU A 664 22.87 9.47 0.32
N ARG A 665 22.43 8.23 0.61
CA ARG A 665 23.32 7.08 0.82
C ARG A 665 24.28 6.82 -0.35
N SER A 666 23.94 7.27 -1.55
CA SER A 666 24.78 7.15 -2.74
C SER A 666 25.86 8.24 -2.83
N PHE A 667 25.87 9.19 -1.90
CA PHE A 667 26.80 10.31 -1.85
C PHE A 667 27.61 10.38 -0.54
N PRO A 668 28.53 9.42 -0.27
CA PRO A 668 29.31 9.38 0.98
C PRO A 668 30.01 10.69 1.33
N ILE A 669 30.62 11.33 0.34
CA ILE A 669 31.34 12.60 0.51
C ILE A 669 30.43 13.71 1.12
N ILE A 670 29.12 13.62 0.92
CA ILE A 670 28.19 14.59 1.47
C ILE A 670 27.80 14.23 2.91
N TYR A 671 27.28 13.04 3.15
CA TYR A 671 26.75 12.69 4.47
C TYR A 671 27.84 12.44 5.52
N GLU A 672 29.04 12.09 5.12
CA GLU A 672 30.20 11.95 6.02
C GLU A 672 30.67 13.30 6.58
N ALA A 673 30.36 14.41 5.91
CA ALA A 673 30.66 15.74 6.36
C ALA A 673 29.64 16.31 7.38
N PHE A 674 28.50 15.66 7.59
CA PHE A 674 27.46 16.16 8.49
C PHE A 674 27.89 16.14 9.95
N GLY A 675 27.57 17.22 10.66
CA GLY A 675 27.62 17.28 12.12
C GLY A 675 26.34 16.73 12.76
N GLU A 676 26.31 16.69 14.08
CA GLU A 676 25.18 16.17 14.85
C GLU A 676 23.88 16.95 14.60
N GLY A 677 23.98 18.29 14.45
CA GLY A 677 22.82 19.16 14.24
C GLY A 677 22.05 18.84 12.97
N GLU A 678 22.75 18.58 11.86
CA GLU A 678 22.13 18.18 10.59
C GLU A 678 21.42 16.82 10.72
N ILE A 679 22.04 15.89 11.43
CA ILE A 679 21.49 14.54 11.59
C ILE A 679 20.27 14.52 12.51
N VAL A 680 20.28 15.29 13.59
CA VAL A 680 19.11 15.51 14.45
C VAL A 680 17.97 16.11 13.64
N TYR A 681 18.25 17.05 12.75
CA TYR A 681 17.22 17.66 11.93
C TYR A 681 16.63 16.69 10.89
N LEU A 682 17.46 15.91 10.22
CA LEU A 682 16.98 14.85 9.31
C LEU A 682 16.14 13.79 10.06
N LYS A 683 16.54 13.45 11.29
CA LYS A 683 15.75 12.57 12.17
C LYS A 683 14.39 13.18 12.50
N GLN A 684 14.31 14.48 12.79
CA GLN A 684 13.05 15.18 13.04
C GLN A 684 12.13 15.11 11.80
N ILE A 685 12.66 15.32 10.59
CA ILE A 685 11.89 15.17 9.35
C ILE A 685 11.32 13.76 9.25
N LEU A 686 12.12 12.73 9.52
CA LEU A 686 11.64 11.34 9.51
C LEU A 686 10.56 11.10 10.56
N SER A 687 10.75 11.58 11.79
CA SER A 687 9.74 11.42 12.85
C SER A 687 8.42 12.10 12.50
N MET A 688 8.46 13.28 11.86
CA MET A 688 7.26 13.96 11.37
C MET A 688 6.59 13.22 10.20
N ALA A 689 7.39 12.64 9.30
CA ALA A 689 6.88 11.95 8.11
C ALA A 689 6.36 10.54 8.41
N SER A 690 6.69 9.92 9.54
CA SER A 690 6.31 8.55 9.89
C SER A 690 4.79 8.32 9.91
N PHE A 691 4.02 9.36 10.20
CA PHE A 691 2.56 9.31 10.27
C PHE A 691 1.86 9.58 8.94
N GLU A 692 2.59 9.96 7.89
CA GLU A 692 2.02 10.30 6.59
C GLU A 692 1.74 9.08 5.72
N GLY A 693 2.19 7.89 6.13
CA GLY A 693 1.96 6.63 5.41
C GLY A 693 2.63 6.53 4.04
N LEU A 694 3.60 7.41 3.76
CA LEU A 694 4.29 7.45 2.47
C LEU A 694 5.24 6.26 2.32
N GLN A 695 5.15 5.55 1.21
CA GLN A 695 6.03 4.42 0.88
C GLN A 695 7.52 4.81 0.94
N GLN A 696 7.87 6.02 0.47
CA GLN A 696 9.23 6.55 0.51
C GLN A 696 9.81 6.66 1.92
N TYR A 697 8.96 6.69 2.95
CA TYR A 697 9.39 6.77 4.34
C TYR A 697 10.34 5.63 4.72
N TYR A 698 9.99 4.40 4.39
CA TYR A 698 10.78 3.22 4.79
C TYR A 698 12.13 3.16 4.05
N GLU A 699 12.18 3.60 2.80
CA GLU A 699 13.44 3.72 2.06
C GLU A 699 14.36 4.78 2.71
N ALA A 700 13.80 5.94 3.08
CA ALA A 700 14.52 7.00 3.77
C ALA A 700 14.97 6.59 5.18
N PHE A 701 14.11 5.92 5.96
CA PHE A 701 14.45 5.33 7.27
C PHE A 701 15.62 4.35 7.15
N GLY A 702 15.54 3.40 6.21
CA GLY A 702 16.60 2.42 5.98
C GLY A 702 17.92 3.07 5.57
N ALA A 703 17.87 4.08 4.69
CA ALA A 703 19.02 4.84 4.29
C ALA A 703 19.66 5.60 5.47
N PHE A 704 18.84 6.27 6.29
CA PHE A 704 19.28 7.00 7.47
C PHE A 704 20.01 6.09 8.47
N ILE A 705 19.40 4.96 8.85
CA ILE A 705 20.02 3.99 9.75
C ILE A 705 21.34 3.45 9.16
N SER A 706 21.35 3.13 7.87
CA SER A 706 22.55 2.64 7.17
C SER A 706 23.70 3.64 7.20
N MET A 707 23.43 4.92 6.99
CA MET A 707 24.46 5.95 6.94
C MET A 707 24.99 6.34 8.32
N PHE A 708 24.14 6.39 9.34
CA PHE A 708 24.45 7.09 10.57
C PHE A 708 24.60 6.19 11.82
N SER A 709 24.22 4.91 11.76
CA SER A 709 24.26 4.02 12.94
C SER A 709 25.66 3.88 13.58
N TRP A 710 26.74 4.05 12.80
CA TRP A 710 28.11 3.97 13.30
C TRP A 710 28.63 5.27 13.93
N ARG A 711 28.17 6.41 13.44
CA ARG A 711 28.63 7.73 13.90
C ARG A 711 27.76 8.35 14.99
N PHE A 712 26.41 8.12 14.90
CA PHE A 712 25.40 8.72 15.75
C PHE A 712 24.45 7.67 16.31
N PRO A 713 24.99 6.72 17.13
CA PRO A 713 24.23 5.57 17.61
C PRO A 713 22.98 5.97 18.40
N ASP A 714 23.03 7.00 19.23
CA ASP A 714 21.92 7.38 20.11
C ASP A 714 20.76 8.01 19.33
N ILE A 715 21.06 8.78 18.28
CA ILE A 715 20.05 9.35 17.37
C ILE A 715 19.34 8.21 16.62
N CYS A 716 20.10 7.22 16.12
CA CYS A 716 19.53 6.06 15.43
C CYS A 716 18.71 5.18 16.38
N LYS A 717 19.13 5.00 17.64
CA LYS A 717 18.35 4.29 18.67
C LYS A 717 17.01 4.98 18.93
N SER A 718 17.03 6.31 19.09
CA SER A 718 15.82 7.11 19.30
C SER A 718 14.84 6.96 18.13
N LEU A 719 15.32 7.12 16.90
CA LEU A 719 14.49 6.93 15.71
C LEU A 719 13.91 5.52 15.60
N PHE A 720 14.70 4.49 15.92
CA PHE A 720 14.25 3.11 15.94
C PHE A 720 13.14 2.89 16.97
N GLU A 721 13.30 3.37 18.21
CA GLU A 721 12.30 3.20 19.28
C GLU A 721 10.97 3.90 18.92
N GLU A 722 11.04 5.08 18.31
CA GLU A 722 9.86 5.81 17.83
C GLU A 722 9.09 5.01 16.77
N ASN A 723 9.80 4.23 15.95
CA ASN A 723 9.21 3.47 14.84
C ASN A 723 9.05 1.97 15.13
N ARG A 724 9.36 1.49 16.33
CA ARG A 724 9.42 0.06 16.66
C ARG A 724 8.12 -0.67 16.32
N LYS A 725 6.97 -0.08 16.63
CA LYS A 725 5.66 -0.69 16.33
C LYS A 725 5.44 -0.82 14.82
N LEU A 726 5.80 0.21 14.06
CA LEU A 726 5.69 0.17 12.60
C LEU A 726 6.63 -0.88 12.00
N LEU A 727 7.86 -0.99 12.50
CA LEU A 727 8.83 -1.98 12.03
C LEU A 727 8.35 -3.43 12.27
N VAL A 728 7.71 -3.70 13.40
CA VAL A 728 7.13 -5.02 13.70
C VAL A 728 6.01 -5.36 12.70
N LEU A 729 5.21 -4.37 12.31
CA LEU A 729 4.08 -4.54 11.39
C LEU A 729 4.48 -4.44 9.91
N LEU A 730 5.71 -4.03 9.61
CA LEU A 730 6.14 -3.72 8.25
C LEU A 730 5.96 -4.89 7.24
N PRO A 731 6.20 -6.16 7.60
CA PRO A 731 5.97 -7.28 6.69
C PRO A 731 4.50 -7.46 6.28
N GLU A 732 3.56 -6.94 7.06
CA GLU A 732 2.12 -6.92 6.75
C GLU A 732 1.71 -5.66 6.00
N LEU A 733 2.47 -4.55 6.15
CA LEU A 733 2.11 -3.22 5.65
C LEU A 733 2.69 -2.91 4.28
N GLN A 734 3.82 -3.52 3.92
CA GLN A 734 4.61 -3.08 2.78
C GLN A 734 4.99 -4.23 1.85
N GLU A 735 5.37 -3.87 0.63
CA GLU A 735 5.92 -4.81 -0.33
C GLU A 735 7.15 -5.52 0.21
N ARG A 736 7.27 -6.81 -0.14
CA ARG A 736 8.38 -7.67 0.27
C ARG A 736 9.75 -7.02 0.06
N LYS A 737 9.99 -6.40 -1.08
CA LYS A 737 11.26 -5.73 -1.39
C LYS A 737 11.65 -4.71 -0.33
N GLN A 738 10.69 -3.99 0.23
CA GLN A 738 10.96 -2.93 1.19
C GLN A 738 11.30 -3.45 2.56
N TRP A 739 10.49 -4.37 3.10
CA TRP A 739 10.81 -4.90 4.42
C TRP A 739 12.02 -5.85 4.40
N VAL A 740 12.34 -6.50 3.27
CA VAL A 740 13.61 -7.22 3.10
C VAL A 740 14.79 -6.25 3.10
N ASN A 741 14.67 -5.08 2.48
CA ASN A 741 15.68 -4.01 2.56
C ASN A 741 15.88 -3.51 4.01
N ILE A 742 14.79 -3.35 4.75
CA ILE A 742 14.86 -2.99 6.17
C ILE A 742 15.49 -4.12 6.98
N CYS A 743 15.20 -5.38 6.70
CA CYS A 743 15.87 -6.52 7.32
C CYS A 743 17.41 -6.46 7.14
N ASP A 744 17.88 -6.18 5.94
CA ASP A 744 19.32 -6.00 5.67
C ASP A 744 19.91 -4.83 6.47
N THR A 745 19.19 -3.71 6.51
CA THR A 745 19.59 -2.53 7.29
C THR A 745 19.66 -2.82 8.79
N LEU A 746 18.62 -3.46 9.34
CA LEU A 746 18.59 -3.86 10.75
C LEU A 746 19.70 -4.89 11.09
N THR A 747 20.00 -5.79 10.16
CA THR A 747 21.10 -6.76 10.33
C THR A 747 22.44 -6.04 10.43
N ASN A 748 22.69 -5.05 9.57
CA ASN A 748 23.91 -4.24 9.63
C ASN A 748 23.97 -3.41 10.94
N ALA A 749 22.86 -2.83 11.38
CA ALA A 749 22.78 -2.12 12.64
C ALA A 749 22.98 -3.07 13.84
N TYR A 750 22.42 -4.28 13.79
CA TYR A 750 22.60 -5.31 14.83
C TYR A 750 24.06 -5.65 15.06
N THR A 751 24.90 -5.74 14.03
CA THR A 751 26.34 -6.02 14.18
C THR A 751 27.02 -4.96 15.07
N ARG A 752 26.52 -3.74 15.05
CA ARG A 752 27.04 -2.64 15.88
C ARG A 752 26.57 -2.72 17.34
N TYR A 753 25.31 -3.10 17.55
CA TYR A 753 24.65 -3.03 18.85
C TYR A 753 24.50 -4.39 19.55
N LYS A 754 25.15 -5.44 19.03
CA LYS A 754 24.99 -6.84 19.46
C LYS A 754 25.13 -7.04 20.98
N SER A 755 26.07 -6.34 21.61
CA SER A 755 26.35 -6.43 23.06
C SER A 755 25.41 -5.58 23.93
N GLU A 756 24.57 -4.76 23.34
CA GLU A 756 23.69 -3.83 24.05
C GLU A 756 22.26 -4.38 24.19
N LYS A 757 21.54 -3.92 25.21
CA LYS A 757 20.09 -4.22 25.37
C LYS A 757 19.29 -3.85 24.11
N PHE A 758 19.71 -2.78 23.43
CA PHE A 758 19.12 -2.34 22.18
C PHE A 758 19.30 -3.38 21.04
N GLY A 759 20.44 -4.02 20.97
CA GLY A 759 20.70 -5.10 20.01
C GLY A 759 19.73 -6.27 20.15
N LYS A 760 19.30 -6.63 21.38
CA LYS A 760 18.28 -7.67 21.58
C LYS A 760 16.95 -7.33 20.92
N LYS A 761 16.51 -6.08 21.01
CA LYS A 761 15.26 -5.61 20.37
C LYS A 761 15.34 -5.65 18.84
N ILE A 762 16.49 -5.29 18.26
CA ILE A 762 16.72 -5.43 16.80
C ILE A 762 16.70 -6.90 16.41
N LYS A 763 17.34 -7.77 17.19
CA LYS A 763 17.39 -9.22 16.94
C LYS A 763 15.99 -9.83 16.91
N GLU A 764 15.09 -9.44 17.81
CA GLU A 764 13.70 -9.91 17.85
C GLU A 764 12.96 -9.61 16.53
N ILE A 765 13.11 -8.39 15.99
CA ILE A 765 12.49 -8.01 14.72
C ILE A 765 13.12 -8.77 13.55
N ILE A 766 14.44 -8.93 13.54
CA ILE A 766 15.13 -9.71 12.50
C ILE A 766 14.64 -11.16 12.50
N ILE A 767 14.46 -11.77 13.67
CA ILE A 767 13.93 -13.15 13.80
C ILE A 767 12.54 -13.24 13.17
N GLN A 768 11.63 -12.33 13.49
CA GLN A 768 10.28 -12.32 12.91
C GLN A 768 10.32 -12.22 11.37
N TYR A 769 11.18 -11.36 10.82
CA TYR A 769 11.33 -11.21 9.37
C TYR A 769 11.90 -12.49 8.73
N CYS A 770 12.92 -13.09 9.34
CA CYS A 770 13.50 -14.34 8.85
C CYS A 770 12.51 -15.51 8.89
N GLU A 771 11.73 -15.62 9.96
CA GLU A 771 10.72 -16.68 10.10
C GLU A 771 9.59 -16.53 9.08
N LYS A 772 9.18 -15.31 8.79
CA LYS A 772 8.18 -15.06 7.76
C LYS A 772 8.68 -15.49 6.37
N ILE A 773 9.91 -15.12 5.99
CA ILE A 773 10.51 -15.53 4.71
C ILE A 773 10.74 -17.04 4.65
N SER A 774 11.17 -17.66 5.74
CA SER A 774 11.47 -19.11 5.75
C SER A 774 10.21 -19.97 5.60
N LYS A 775 9.07 -19.52 6.12
CA LYS A 775 7.77 -20.19 5.94
C LYS A 775 7.24 -20.06 4.52
N ASP A 776 7.56 -18.95 3.88
CA ASP A 776 7.16 -18.65 2.51
C ASP A 776 8.37 -18.92 1.61
N SER A 777 8.44 -20.00 0.89
CA SER A 777 9.59 -20.36 0.05
C SER A 777 10.09 -19.16 -0.77
N PRO A 778 11.22 -18.51 -0.39
CA PRO A 778 11.72 -17.35 -1.09
C PRO A 778 12.27 -17.76 -2.45
N LYS A 779 11.83 -17.10 -3.53
CA LYS A 779 12.25 -17.38 -4.90
C LYS A 779 13.34 -16.44 -5.39
N LYS A 780 13.44 -15.23 -4.84
CA LYS A 780 14.40 -14.22 -5.32
C LYS A 780 15.75 -14.37 -4.62
N GLU A 781 16.80 -14.35 -5.41
CA GLU A 781 18.20 -14.41 -4.93
C GLU A 781 18.49 -13.38 -3.84
N TYR A 782 18.01 -12.14 -4.03
CA TYR A 782 18.23 -11.06 -3.08
C TYR A 782 17.65 -11.35 -1.70
N ASP A 783 16.46 -11.96 -1.65
CA ASP A 783 15.78 -12.29 -0.39
C ASP A 783 16.56 -13.35 0.36
N ILE A 784 16.94 -14.43 -0.33
CA ILE A 784 17.72 -15.54 0.26
C ILE A 784 19.06 -15.05 0.77
N LYS A 785 19.78 -14.29 -0.03
CA LYS A 785 21.05 -13.68 0.38
C LYS A 785 20.89 -12.86 1.65
N THR A 786 19.83 -12.02 1.70
CA THR A 786 19.59 -11.12 2.83
C THR A 786 19.22 -11.89 4.09
N VAL A 787 18.34 -12.88 3.95
CA VAL A 787 17.93 -13.72 5.09
C VAL A 787 19.06 -14.65 5.55
N ALA A 788 19.81 -15.25 4.64
CA ALA A 788 20.97 -16.07 5.00
C ALA A 788 22.01 -15.25 5.79
N LYS A 789 22.26 -13.99 5.35
CA LYS A 789 23.09 -13.03 6.10
C LYS A 789 22.52 -12.73 7.48
N ALA A 790 21.23 -12.46 7.57
CA ALA A 790 20.57 -12.15 8.83
C ALA A 790 20.64 -13.33 9.80
N LEU A 791 20.33 -14.54 9.33
CA LEU A 791 20.43 -15.79 10.10
C LEU A 791 21.85 -16.03 10.61
N PHE A 792 22.86 -15.78 9.79
CA PHE A 792 24.26 -15.87 10.21
C PHE A 792 24.55 -14.91 11.39
N TYR A 793 24.20 -13.65 11.30
CA TYR A 793 24.49 -12.67 12.35
C TYR A 793 23.70 -12.90 13.64
N ILE A 794 22.49 -13.46 13.57
CA ILE A 794 21.72 -13.84 14.76
C ILE A 794 22.06 -15.23 15.30
N GLU A 795 23.09 -15.90 14.71
CA GLU A 795 23.67 -17.18 15.16
C GLU A 795 22.78 -18.43 14.88
N ARG A 796 21.86 -18.32 13.90
CA ARG A 796 21.04 -19.44 13.39
C ARG A 796 21.73 -20.06 12.15
N TYR A 797 22.92 -20.62 12.32
CA TYR A 797 23.80 -21.04 11.22
C TYR A 797 23.22 -22.19 10.38
N GLU A 798 22.63 -23.18 11.02
CA GLU A 798 22.05 -24.34 10.30
C GLU A 798 20.89 -23.93 9.40
N GLU A 799 20.08 -23.00 9.83
CA GLU A 799 18.98 -22.49 9.03
C GLU A 799 19.49 -21.65 7.84
N SER A 800 20.56 -20.91 8.03
CA SER A 800 21.22 -20.19 6.93
C SER A 800 21.74 -21.15 5.85
N ILE A 801 22.34 -22.27 6.26
CA ILE A 801 22.82 -23.33 5.35
C ILE A 801 21.63 -23.95 4.60
N LEU A 802 20.62 -24.40 5.32
CA LEU A 802 19.43 -25.05 4.75
C LEU A 802 18.71 -24.15 3.76
N LEU A 803 18.59 -22.86 4.07
CA LEU A 803 17.95 -21.87 3.21
C LEU A 803 18.65 -21.74 1.86
N VAL A 804 20.00 -21.74 1.86
CA VAL A 804 20.80 -21.62 0.64
C VAL A 804 20.80 -22.94 -0.14
N ASP A 805 20.83 -24.10 0.54
CA ASP A 805 20.81 -25.42 -0.10
C ASP A 805 19.50 -25.71 -0.83
N ASN A 806 18.41 -25.17 -0.36
CA ASN A 806 17.09 -25.32 -1.00
C ASN A 806 16.93 -24.46 -2.26
N PHE A 807 17.92 -23.63 -2.63
CA PHE A 807 17.85 -22.78 -3.81
C PHE A 807 18.55 -23.45 -5.01
N HIS A 808 17.85 -23.55 -6.14
CA HIS A 808 18.29 -24.35 -7.29
C HIS A 808 19.68 -23.99 -7.86
N LYS A 809 20.02 -22.72 -7.93
CA LYS A 809 21.32 -22.23 -8.45
C LYS A 809 21.82 -21.07 -7.58
N PRO A 810 22.39 -21.36 -6.39
CA PRO A 810 22.84 -20.30 -5.51
C PRO A 810 24.01 -19.53 -6.11
N SER A 811 23.94 -18.19 -6.07
CA SER A 811 25.03 -17.31 -6.46
C SER A 811 26.16 -17.30 -5.42
N HIS A 812 27.30 -16.73 -5.80
CA HIS A 812 28.40 -16.52 -4.87
C HIS A 812 27.98 -15.68 -3.64
N PHE A 813 27.03 -14.75 -3.78
CA PHE A 813 26.51 -13.94 -2.66
C PHE A 813 25.76 -14.79 -1.62
N MET A 814 25.02 -15.79 -2.04
CA MET A 814 24.30 -16.70 -1.15
C MET A 814 25.27 -17.73 -0.55
N LEU A 815 26.09 -18.38 -1.39
CA LEU A 815 27.05 -19.37 -0.97
C LEU A 815 28.06 -18.81 0.04
N ARG A 816 28.39 -17.54 -0.03
CA ARG A 816 29.25 -16.86 0.93
C ARG A 816 28.68 -16.97 2.35
N TRP A 817 27.40 -16.72 2.57
CA TRP A 817 26.80 -16.82 3.90
C TRP A 817 26.66 -18.26 4.37
N LYS A 818 26.45 -19.20 3.44
CA LYS A 818 26.52 -20.63 3.72
C LYS A 818 27.94 -21.01 4.20
N ALA A 819 28.97 -20.62 3.46
CA ALA A 819 30.38 -20.94 3.83
C ALA A 819 30.76 -20.34 5.19
N TYR A 820 30.38 -19.10 5.49
CA TYR A 820 30.56 -18.51 6.81
C TYR A 820 29.82 -19.30 7.91
N SER A 821 28.61 -19.75 7.65
CA SER A 821 27.83 -20.54 8.62
C SER A 821 28.43 -21.92 8.85
N GLU A 822 28.87 -22.61 7.79
CA GLU A 822 29.59 -23.88 7.87
C GLU A 822 30.92 -23.74 8.64
N LEU A 823 31.67 -22.66 8.39
CA LEU A 823 32.91 -22.36 9.11
C LEU A 823 32.66 -22.16 10.62
N ARG A 824 31.56 -21.43 10.98
CA ARG A 824 31.18 -21.25 12.39
C ARG A 824 30.77 -22.53 13.09
N LEU A 825 30.22 -23.50 12.36
CA LEU A 825 29.87 -24.82 12.86
C LEU A 825 31.03 -25.82 12.77
N SER A 826 32.22 -25.38 12.36
CA SER A 826 33.40 -26.20 12.13
C SER A 826 33.18 -27.38 11.17
N LYS A 827 32.32 -27.17 10.15
CA LYS A 827 32.04 -28.17 9.11
C LYS A 827 33.11 -28.09 8.02
N GLU A 828 33.72 -29.21 7.66
CA GLU A 828 34.81 -29.27 6.65
C GLU A 828 34.29 -28.90 5.24
N GLU A 829 33.01 -29.05 4.97
CA GLU A 829 32.35 -28.69 3.72
C GLU A 829 32.49 -27.18 3.41
N CYS A 830 32.79 -26.34 4.41
CA CYS A 830 33.03 -24.92 4.22
C CYS A 830 34.10 -24.61 3.16
N VAL A 831 35.12 -25.49 3.03
CA VAL A 831 36.19 -25.33 2.01
C VAL A 831 35.59 -25.46 0.61
N ILE A 832 34.81 -26.51 0.35
CA ILE A 832 34.17 -26.76 -0.95
C ILE A 832 33.23 -25.63 -1.31
N THR A 833 32.47 -25.16 -0.32
CA THR A 833 31.54 -24.04 -0.51
C THR A 833 32.30 -22.74 -0.81
N ALA A 834 33.36 -22.44 -0.10
CA ALA A 834 34.18 -21.25 -0.29
C ALA A 834 34.96 -21.25 -1.62
N GLU A 835 35.51 -22.42 -2.05
CA GLU A 835 36.11 -22.57 -3.39
C GLU A 835 35.08 -22.23 -4.50
N LYS A 836 33.83 -22.71 -4.36
CA LYS A 836 32.77 -22.40 -5.29
C LYS A 836 32.40 -20.90 -5.27
N VAL A 837 32.41 -20.27 -4.10
CA VAL A 837 32.23 -18.82 -3.96
C VAL A 837 33.27 -18.05 -4.75
N VAL A 838 34.56 -18.39 -4.56
CA VAL A 838 35.68 -17.75 -5.27
C VAL A 838 35.56 -17.95 -6.78
N LEU A 839 35.35 -19.19 -7.22
CA LEU A 839 35.23 -19.53 -8.64
C LEU A 839 34.09 -18.75 -9.34
N LEU A 840 32.96 -18.65 -8.68
CA LEU A 840 31.80 -17.88 -9.24
C LEU A 840 32.04 -16.37 -9.21
N ASN A 841 32.74 -15.87 -8.18
CA ASN A 841 33.08 -14.45 -8.10
C ASN A 841 34.11 -14.01 -9.13
N GLU A 842 35.14 -14.83 -9.40
CA GLU A 842 36.15 -14.59 -10.43
C GLU A 842 35.54 -14.49 -11.84
N ARG A 843 34.37 -15.14 -12.07
CA ARG A 843 33.62 -15.09 -13.33
C ARG A 843 32.65 -13.90 -13.42
N ASP A 844 32.49 -13.14 -12.34
CA ASP A 844 31.58 -11.98 -12.29
C ASP A 844 32.36 -10.67 -12.14
N PRO A 845 32.70 -9.97 -13.26
CA PRO A 845 33.44 -8.70 -13.21
C PRO A 845 32.74 -7.60 -12.38
N LYS A 846 31.40 -7.66 -12.24
CA LYS A 846 30.63 -6.68 -11.46
C LYS A 846 30.80 -6.87 -9.96
N ALA A 847 31.26 -8.03 -9.55
CA ALA A 847 31.45 -8.41 -8.15
C ALA A 847 32.92 -8.44 -7.72
N GLU A 848 33.87 -7.98 -8.54
CA GLU A 848 35.30 -7.96 -8.27
C GLU A 848 35.65 -7.37 -6.90
N ARG A 849 34.95 -6.36 -6.45
CA ARG A 849 35.14 -5.72 -5.13
C ARG A 849 34.98 -6.68 -3.93
N TYR A 850 34.34 -7.83 -4.10
CA TYR A 850 34.15 -8.82 -3.04
C TYR A 850 35.24 -9.90 -3.04
N LEU A 851 36.08 -9.98 -4.07
CA LEU A 851 37.01 -11.07 -4.29
C LEU A 851 38.06 -11.14 -3.17
N SER A 852 38.61 -10.01 -2.73
CA SER A 852 39.55 -9.97 -1.61
C SER A 852 38.95 -10.61 -0.34
N SER A 853 37.74 -10.28 0.02
CA SER A 853 37.07 -10.82 1.20
C SER A 853 36.61 -12.29 1.03
N ASN A 854 36.44 -12.77 -0.20
CA ASN A 854 36.12 -14.15 -0.48
C ASN A 854 37.39 -15.02 -0.44
N TYR A 855 38.55 -14.49 -0.86
CA TYR A 855 39.81 -15.15 -0.63
C TYR A 855 40.16 -15.25 0.87
N GLU A 856 39.86 -14.20 1.67
CA GLU A 856 40.02 -14.28 3.13
C GLU A 856 39.14 -15.39 3.72
N LEU A 857 37.87 -15.49 3.32
CA LEU A 857 36.96 -16.55 3.76
C LEU A 857 37.52 -17.92 3.42
N LEU A 858 38.04 -18.11 2.21
CA LEU A 858 38.61 -19.37 1.77
C LEU A 858 39.87 -19.72 2.56
N SER A 859 40.72 -18.72 2.86
CA SER A 859 41.87 -18.88 3.76
C SER A 859 41.46 -19.38 5.15
N ASP A 860 40.39 -18.79 5.73
CA ASP A 860 39.86 -19.21 7.04
C ASP A 860 39.32 -20.65 7.02
N CYS A 861 38.70 -21.05 5.90
CA CYS A 861 38.22 -22.43 5.72
C CYS A 861 39.38 -23.43 5.62
N TYR A 862 40.46 -23.07 4.94
CA TYR A 862 41.67 -23.92 4.90
C TYR A 862 42.41 -23.97 6.25
N GLN A 863 42.34 -22.91 7.05
CA GLN A 863 42.82 -22.94 8.41
C GLN A 863 42.08 -23.99 9.26
N LEU A 864 40.79 -24.14 9.11
CA LEU A 864 40.01 -25.18 9.80
C LEU A 864 40.52 -26.59 9.43
N LYS A 865 40.91 -26.80 8.17
CA LYS A 865 41.53 -28.06 7.71
C LYS A 865 43.02 -28.24 8.08
N ASN A 866 43.61 -27.28 8.78
CA ASN A 866 45.04 -27.24 9.09
C ASN A 866 45.96 -27.24 7.84
N ASP A 867 45.49 -26.82 6.68
CA ASP A 867 46.24 -26.64 5.46
C ASP A 867 46.89 -25.23 5.44
N LYS A 868 48.01 -25.13 6.11
CA LYS A 868 48.72 -23.86 6.30
C LYS A 868 49.21 -23.26 4.97
N GLU A 869 49.61 -24.09 4.02
CA GLU A 869 50.12 -23.63 2.72
C GLU A 869 49.04 -22.91 1.92
N LYS A 870 47.89 -23.54 1.75
CA LYS A 870 46.75 -22.94 1.07
C LYS A 870 46.17 -21.75 1.83
N CYS A 871 46.14 -21.81 3.16
CA CYS A 871 45.73 -20.69 3.99
C CYS A 871 46.54 -19.43 3.67
N LEU A 872 47.87 -19.53 3.63
CA LEU A 872 48.74 -18.40 3.30
C LEU A 872 48.61 -17.97 1.83
N GLU A 873 48.51 -18.94 0.88
CA GLU A 873 48.33 -18.64 -0.54
C GLU A 873 47.12 -17.73 -0.78
N TYR A 874 45.95 -18.11 -0.22
CA TYR A 874 44.70 -17.30 -0.43
C TYR A 874 44.72 -15.99 0.35
N LEU A 875 45.42 -15.93 1.47
CA LEU A 875 45.59 -14.68 2.20
C LEU A 875 46.47 -13.69 1.41
N ASP A 876 47.54 -14.19 0.76
CA ASP A 876 48.38 -13.39 -0.13
C ASP A 876 47.61 -12.90 -1.36
N LYS A 877 46.76 -13.72 -1.95
CA LYS A 877 45.84 -13.28 -3.01
C LYS A 877 44.87 -12.19 -2.52
N ALA A 878 44.32 -12.34 -1.32
CA ALA A 878 43.44 -11.34 -0.73
C ALA A 878 44.13 -9.99 -0.55
N ILE A 879 45.38 -9.99 -0.04
CA ILE A 879 46.19 -8.79 0.19
C ILE A 879 46.59 -8.13 -1.14
N SER A 880 46.92 -8.90 -2.17
CA SER A 880 47.39 -8.39 -3.45
C SER A 880 46.34 -7.55 -4.20
N ILE A 881 45.05 -7.94 -4.10
CA ILE A 881 43.96 -7.26 -4.80
C ILE A 881 43.20 -6.26 -3.90
N CYS A 882 43.57 -6.19 -2.60
CA CYS A 882 42.86 -5.33 -1.67
C CYS A 882 43.17 -3.84 -1.92
N SER A 883 42.18 -3.07 -2.33
CA SER A 883 42.27 -1.61 -2.54
C SER A 883 42.06 -0.78 -1.27
N ASN A 884 41.45 -1.34 -0.24
CA ASN A 884 41.19 -0.63 1.03
C ASN A 884 42.39 -0.75 1.97
N ALA A 885 43.10 0.35 2.19
CA ALA A 885 44.36 0.36 2.99
C ALA A 885 44.18 -0.14 4.43
N LYS A 886 43.04 0.21 5.09
CA LYS A 886 42.76 -0.25 6.46
C LYS A 886 42.52 -1.76 6.51
N TYR A 887 41.73 -2.28 5.57
CA TYR A 887 41.44 -3.70 5.48
C TYR A 887 42.69 -4.50 5.07
N LYS A 888 43.47 -3.96 4.14
CA LYS A 888 44.76 -4.56 3.74
C LYS A 888 45.68 -4.76 4.93
N LYS A 889 45.83 -3.74 5.79
CA LYS A 889 46.62 -3.85 7.03
C LYS A 889 46.09 -4.98 7.95
N GLN A 890 44.80 -5.13 8.09
CA GLN A 890 44.23 -6.22 8.89
C GLN A 890 44.56 -7.60 8.32
N LEU A 891 44.51 -7.75 6.99
CA LEU A 891 44.91 -8.98 6.31
C LEU A 891 46.42 -9.29 6.51
N GLU A 892 47.29 -8.27 6.44
CA GLU A 892 48.73 -8.41 6.68
C GLU A 892 49.02 -8.81 8.14
N GLU A 893 48.36 -8.21 9.11
CA GLU A 893 48.42 -8.58 10.53
C GLU A 893 47.91 -10.03 10.75
N LYS A 894 46.89 -10.46 10.05
CA LYS A 894 46.38 -11.83 10.09
C LYS A 894 47.39 -12.80 9.50
N ARG A 895 48.01 -12.43 8.38
CA ARG A 895 49.06 -13.24 7.74
C ARG A 895 50.24 -13.51 8.66
N LEU A 896 50.71 -12.49 9.39
CA LEU A 896 51.80 -12.61 10.35
C LEU A 896 51.50 -13.62 11.49
N LYS A 897 50.24 -13.80 11.86
CA LYS A 897 49.84 -14.77 12.89
C LYS A 897 49.91 -16.22 12.41
N PHE A 898 49.92 -16.45 11.08
CA PHE A 898 50.01 -17.78 10.48
C PHE A 898 51.44 -18.17 10.07
N GLN A 899 52.38 -17.23 10.03
CA GLN A 899 53.81 -17.49 9.88
C GLN A 899 54.44 -18.00 11.19
#